data_c0220decad43b6855a34be95d78e996c
#
_entry.id   c0220decad43b6855a34be95d78e996c
#
_cell.length_a   1.000
_cell.length_b   1.000
_cell.length_c   1.000
_cell.angle_alpha   90.00
_cell.angle_beta   90.00
_cell.angle_gamma   90.00
#
_symmetry.space_group_name_H-M   'P 1'
#
loop_
_entity.id
_entity.type
_entity.pdbx_description
1 polymer ?
#
loop_
_entity_poly.entity_id
_entity_poly.type
_entity_poly.pdbx_seq_one_letter_code
_entity_poly.pdbx_strand_id
1 'polypeptide(L)'
;MEGLLDEKRNKELIILADLEKKENPAVEKGMDDHLQKKLKELDKESNTMEYSGTWAKVIAVICICFSLFQIYTGFFGALDAMIQRCIHLSFGISLVYLLCPTKREWIRGGSVHPVDLALAIIAAIPPTYILVNYQQLILRAGTVTPVDTFMGVLGMLMVIEAARRIVGLPIVIVVLCFLAYGFFGRYMPGPLAHRGLTVNQMVGHLFYTTEGVFGIPMGVSSTFIFLFILFGAYLEKTGLGKFFIDIANAIAGWASGGPAKVAVISSALQGTISGSSVANVVGSGSFTIPMMKKLGYHKNFAGAVEAAASTGGQLMPPVMGAAAFLMAEFVGIPYMEVVKAAIVPAVLYFLGVFLGVHFEAKKNKLKGTPRNELPPWVKIMKEEGHLAIPLIAIIGLLASGYTPMKAALAGIIISIATAMLRANTRMDFNDIIDGLVKGARGALGVLIACASAGMIIGIVTKTGVGLKLASALVDVAAGNFMLLLFCTMITSLILGMGVPTTANYVITSTIAAPALIQLGVPILAAHMFVFYFGIIADITPPVALAAYAGSAISGGDPLKTGVNASKLGIAAFIIPYVFVLSPQILGIDASAGSIILTTCTALIGMAGVSAAMIGYLAAKTNMFERLLLLAGGLMLIDPRLMTDAAGIGILVFVLFMQFLRRKKADG
;
A
#
# COMPACT_ATOMS: atom_id res chain seq x y z
N MET A 1 -14.57 45.36 23.61
CA MET A 1 -15.94 44.82 23.54
C MET A 1 -16.02 43.54 22.67
N GLU A 2 -15.31 43.47 21.52
CA GLU A 2 -15.28 42.29 20.66
C GLU A 2 -14.62 41.08 21.34
N GLY A 3 -13.57 41.24 22.14
CA GLY A 3 -12.91 40.12 22.84
C GLY A 3 -13.75 39.42 23.92
N LEU A 4 -14.71 40.14 24.52
CA LEU A 4 -15.65 39.60 25.51
C LEU A 4 -16.82 38.83 24.85
N LEU A 5 -17.15 39.17 23.62
CA LEU A 5 -18.17 38.47 22.84
C LEU A 5 -17.65 37.14 22.27
N ASP A 6 -16.38 37.08 21.89
CA ASP A 6 -15.73 35.86 21.44
C ASP A 6 -15.50 34.85 22.59
N GLU A 7 -15.17 35.32 23.78
CA GLU A 7 -15.01 34.46 24.94
C GLU A 7 -16.34 33.89 25.43
N LYS A 8 -17.43 34.65 25.35
CA LYS A 8 -18.78 34.18 25.68
C LYS A 8 -19.29 33.18 24.65
N ARG A 9 -19.04 33.42 23.37
CA ARG A 9 -19.41 32.53 22.26
C ARG A 9 -18.63 31.19 22.31
N ASN A 10 -17.35 31.21 22.69
CA ASN A 10 -16.55 30.03 22.91
C ASN A 10 -17.01 29.24 24.16
N LYS A 11 -17.40 29.89 25.24
CA LYS A 11 -17.99 29.21 26.42
C LYS A 11 -19.33 28.59 26.12
N GLU A 12 -20.19 29.25 25.33
CA GLU A 12 -21.47 28.66 24.89
C GLU A 12 -21.27 27.48 23.94
N LEU A 13 -20.28 27.52 23.05
CA LEU A 13 -19.93 26.40 22.17
C LEU A 13 -19.36 25.20 22.95
N ILE A 14 -18.58 25.44 24.01
CA ILE A 14 -18.06 24.39 24.88
C ILE A 14 -19.21 23.79 25.72
N ILE A 15 -20.12 24.61 26.23
CA ILE A 15 -21.30 24.14 26.98
C ILE A 15 -22.27 23.36 26.08
N LEU A 16 -22.48 23.79 24.84
CA LEU A 16 -23.28 23.07 23.84
C LEU A 16 -22.61 21.73 23.48
N ALA A 17 -21.30 21.70 23.28
CA ALA A 17 -20.57 20.46 22.99
C ALA A 17 -20.58 19.48 24.20
N ASP A 18 -20.56 19.99 25.43
CA ASP A 18 -20.69 19.17 26.65
C ASP A 18 -22.12 18.72 26.94
N LEU A 19 -23.13 19.50 26.52
CA LEU A 19 -24.54 19.11 26.59
C LEU A 19 -24.88 18.05 25.52
N GLU A 20 -24.35 18.16 24.28
CA GLU A 20 -24.47 17.12 23.26
C GLU A 20 -23.80 15.82 23.68
N LYS A 21 -22.66 15.87 24.42
CA LYS A 21 -22.00 14.70 24.98
C LYS A 21 -22.79 14.02 26.11
N LYS A 22 -23.63 14.74 26.82
CA LYS A 22 -24.43 14.18 27.93
C LYS A 22 -25.75 13.54 27.49
N GLU A 23 -26.24 13.82 26.26
CA GLU A 23 -27.60 13.45 25.90
C GLU A 23 -27.80 12.04 25.33
N ASN A 24 -26.77 11.32 24.82
CA ASN A 24 -27.04 9.94 24.41
C ASN A 24 -25.77 9.05 24.18
N PRO A 25 -25.29 8.32 25.18
CA PRO A 25 -24.20 7.36 25.02
C PRO A 25 -24.57 6.20 24.06
N ALA A 26 -25.85 5.97 23.80
CA ALA A 26 -26.32 4.97 22.84
C ALA A 26 -26.18 5.45 21.39
N VAL A 27 -26.31 6.77 21.12
CA VAL A 27 -26.14 7.35 19.78
C VAL A 27 -24.65 7.40 19.40
N GLU A 28 -23.76 7.68 20.35
CA GLU A 28 -22.32 7.68 20.14
C GLU A 28 -21.79 6.26 19.86
N LYS A 29 -22.28 5.27 20.60
CA LYS A 29 -21.97 3.85 20.39
C LYS A 29 -22.50 3.32 19.05
N GLY A 30 -23.72 3.71 18.66
CA GLY A 30 -24.30 3.35 17.35
C GLY A 30 -23.59 4.06 16.18
N MET A 31 -23.06 5.27 16.38
CA MET A 31 -22.29 6.00 15.37
C MET A 31 -20.88 5.43 15.21
N ASP A 32 -20.25 4.96 16.30
CA ASP A 32 -18.97 4.23 16.27
C ASP A 32 -19.12 2.88 15.56
N ASP A 33 -20.18 2.12 15.85
CA ASP A 33 -20.46 0.84 15.21
C ASP A 33 -20.72 1.00 13.69
N HIS A 34 -21.45 2.05 13.29
CA HIS A 34 -21.70 2.35 11.88
C HIS A 34 -20.41 2.77 11.15
N LEU A 35 -19.57 3.55 11.80
CA LEU A 35 -18.27 3.98 11.27
C LEU A 35 -17.33 2.78 11.12
N GLN A 36 -17.21 1.94 12.14
CA GLN A 36 -16.40 0.71 12.08
C GLN A 36 -16.88 -0.24 10.98
N LYS A 37 -18.21 -0.40 10.81
CA LYS A 37 -18.77 -1.20 9.72
C LYS A 37 -18.40 -0.64 8.35
N LYS A 38 -18.48 0.66 8.16
CA LYS A 38 -18.12 1.33 6.91
C LYS A 38 -16.63 1.24 6.61
N LEU A 39 -15.77 1.36 7.63
CA LEU A 39 -14.33 1.20 7.49
C LEU A 39 -13.97 -0.25 7.11
N LYS A 40 -14.60 -1.24 7.73
CA LYS A 40 -14.45 -2.66 7.37
C LYS A 40 -14.92 -2.96 5.94
N GLU A 41 -15.90 -2.24 5.42
CA GLU A 41 -16.36 -2.37 4.02
C GLU A 41 -15.35 -1.81 3.01
N LEU A 42 -14.59 -0.78 3.39
CA LEU A 42 -13.54 -0.18 2.55
C LEU A 42 -12.25 -1.00 2.56
N ASP A 43 -11.90 -1.56 3.72
CA ASP A 43 -10.75 -2.47 3.86
C ASP A 43 -11.20 -3.93 3.72
N LYS A 44 -11.40 -4.36 2.47
CA LYS A 44 -11.87 -5.72 2.19
C LYS A 44 -10.86 -6.80 2.57
N GLU A 45 -9.56 -6.50 2.47
CA GLU A 45 -8.51 -7.48 2.75
C GLU A 45 -8.44 -7.90 4.22
N SER A 46 -8.70 -6.97 5.15
CA SER A 46 -8.72 -7.24 6.60
C SER A 46 -10.13 -7.56 7.13
N ASN A 47 -11.16 -7.50 6.29
CA ASN A 47 -12.56 -7.65 6.68
C ASN A 47 -12.98 -9.11 6.84
N THR A 48 -12.30 -9.84 7.70
CA THR A 48 -12.63 -11.21 8.07
C THR A 48 -13.63 -11.25 9.23
N MET A 49 -14.53 -12.25 9.21
CA MET A 49 -15.52 -12.41 10.28
C MET A 49 -14.88 -12.96 11.56
N GLU A 50 -15.35 -12.46 12.69
CA GLU A 50 -15.03 -13.01 14.00
C GLU A 50 -16.13 -13.99 14.45
N TYR A 51 -15.73 -15.21 14.76
CA TYR A 51 -16.61 -16.25 15.26
C TYR A 51 -16.43 -16.42 16.76
N SER A 52 -17.44 -17.01 17.41
CA SER A 52 -17.41 -17.34 18.85
C SER A 52 -17.48 -18.85 19.08
N GLY A 53 -17.14 -19.28 20.28
CA GLY A 53 -17.26 -20.69 20.70
C GLY A 53 -16.33 -21.65 19.94
N THR A 54 -16.86 -22.81 19.55
CA THR A 54 -16.08 -23.91 18.94
C THR A 54 -15.48 -23.52 17.59
N TRP A 55 -16.20 -22.80 16.76
CA TRP A 55 -15.71 -22.38 15.44
C TRP A 55 -14.54 -21.39 15.53
N ALA A 56 -14.55 -20.50 16.52
CA ALA A 56 -13.39 -19.63 16.75
C ALA A 56 -12.12 -20.44 17.04
N LYS A 57 -12.26 -21.51 17.86
CA LYS A 57 -11.13 -22.41 18.17
C LYS A 57 -10.66 -23.21 16.96
N VAL A 58 -11.57 -23.76 16.16
CA VAL A 58 -11.22 -24.53 14.95
C VAL A 58 -10.47 -23.63 13.95
N ILE A 59 -10.97 -22.43 13.68
CA ILE A 59 -10.33 -21.47 12.78
C ILE A 59 -8.98 -21.04 13.33
N ALA A 60 -8.87 -20.79 14.64
CA ALA A 60 -7.59 -20.45 15.27
C ALA A 60 -6.57 -21.58 15.11
N VAL A 61 -6.96 -22.84 15.28
CA VAL A 61 -6.06 -24.01 15.08
C VAL A 61 -5.58 -24.05 13.62
N ILE A 62 -6.46 -23.87 12.63
CA ILE A 62 -6.06 -23.85 11.22
C ILE A 62 -5.08 -22.70 10.94
N CYS A 63 -5.33 -21.50 11.49
CA CYS A 63 -4.43 -20.34 11.36
C CYS A 63 -3.06 -20.61 12.01
N ILE A 64 -3.04 -21.24 13.20
CA ILE A 64 -1.80 -21.60 13.90
C ILE A 64 -1.03 -22.64 13.09
N CYS A 65 -1.67 -23.70 12.60
CA CYS A 65 -1.03 -24.71 11.74
C CYS A 65 -0.44 -24.08 10.48
N PHE A 66 -1.16 -23.15 9.86
CA PHE A 66 -0.69 -22.40 8.69
C PHE A 66 0.56 -21.57 9.01
N SER A 67 0.52 -20.78 10.10
CA SER A 67 1.66 -19.97 10.54
C SER A 67 2.86 -20.82 10.93
N LEU A 68 2.65 -21.93 11.64
CA LEU A 68 3.73 -22.85 12.01
C LEU A 68 4.36 -23.54 10.78
N PHE A 69 3.55 -23.92 9.78
CA PHE A 69 4.07 -24.42 8.51
C PHE A 69 5.01 -23.41 7.85
N GLN A 70 4.62 -22.14 7.79
CA GLN A 70 5.44 -21.09 7.18
C GLN A 70 6.71 -20.80 7.99
N ILE A 71 6.64 -20.82 9.31
CA ILE A 71 7.80 -20.68 10.19
C ILE A 71 8.74 -21.88 9.99
N TYR A 72 8.20 -23.10 9.93
CA TYR A 72 8.99 -24.31 9.70
C TYR A 72 9.77 -24.24 8.38
N THR A 73 9.07 -23.93 7.27
CA THR A 73 9.73 -23.81 5.95
C THR A 73 10.69 -22.64 5.87
N GLY A 74 10.44 -21.59 6.64
CA GLY A 74 11.37 -20.48 6.77
C GLY A 74 12.68 -20.84 7.48
N PHE A 75 12.63 -21.70 8.51
CA PHE A 75 13.80 -22.15 9.26
C PHE A 75 14.59 -23.22 8.51
N PHE A 76 13.91 -24.27 8.04
CA PHE A 76 14.54 -25.47 7.48
C PHE A 76 14.73 -25.40 5.96
N GLY A 77 14.19 -24.36 5.31
CA GLY A 77 14.22 -24.18 3.88
C GLY A 77 12.88 -24.50 3.21
N ALA A 78 12.59 -23.81 2.11
CA ALA A 78 11.38 -24.02 1.34
C ALA A 78 11.37 -25.44 0.72
N LEU A 79 10.19 -26.03 0.65
CA LEU A 79 9.95 -27.29 -0.05
C LEU A 79 10.05 -27.07 -1.57
N ASP A 80 9.87 -28.15 -2.35
CA ASP A 80 9.67 -28.02 -3.78
C ASP A 80 8.61 -26.94 -4.09
N ALA A 81 8.87 -26.12 -5.12
CA ALA A 81 8.08 -24.92 -5.42
C ALA A 81 6.59 -25.22 -5.55
N MET A 82 6.22 -26.30 -6.24
CA MET A 82 4.82 -26.67 -6.44
C MET A 82 4.19 -27.14 -5.14
N ILE A 83 4.90 -27.97 -4.37
CA ILE A 83 4.43 -28.51 -3.08
C ILE A 83 4.20 -27.37 -2.08
N GLN A 84 5.19 -26.48 -1.93
CA GLN A 84 5.10 -25.31 -1.04
C GLN A 84 3.87 -24.46 -1.34
N ARG A 85 3.69 -24.12 -2.63
CA ARG A 85 2.61 -23.24 -3.12
C ARG A 85 1.23 -23.92 -3.00
N CYS A 86 1.14 -25.22 -3.24
CA CYS A 86 -0.10 -25.98 -3.06
C CYS A 86 -0.54 -26.05 -1.60
N ILE A 87 0.37 -26.33 -0.67
CA ILE A 87 0.05 -26.33 0.78
C ILE A 87 -0.39 -24.93 1.21
N HIS A 88 0.35 -23.90 0.79
CA HIS A 88 0.04 -22.51 1.11
C HIS A 88 -1.35 -22.12 0.61
N LEU A 89 -1.70 -22.44 -0.65
CA LEU A 89 -3.01 -22.18 -1.22
C LEU A 89 -4.11 -22.99 -0.50
N SER A 90 -3.86 -24.27 -0.16
CA SER A 90 -4.85 -25.10 0.52
C SER A 90 -5.29 -24.51 1.86
N PHE A 91 -4.33 -24.09 2.69
CA PHE A 91 -4.65 -23.40 3.95
C PHE A 91 -5.37 -22.07 3.72
N GLY A 92 -4.80 -21.24 2.84
CA GLY A 92 -5.32 -19.89 2.61
C GLY A 92 -6.72 -19.88 2.02
N ILE A 93 -6.96 -20.69 0.98
CA ILE A 93 -8.27 -20.71 0.32
C ILE A 93 -9.36 -21.26 1.25
N SER A 94 -9.06 -22.31 2.04
CA SER A 94 -9.99 -22.82 3.04
C SER A 94 -10.35 -21.78 4.09
N LEU A 95 -9.36 -21.06 4.61
CA LEU A 95 -9.58 -19.98 5.57
C LEU A 95 -10.40 -18.84 4.99
N VAL A 96 -10.20 -18.49 3.71
CA VAL A 96 -11.01 -17.45 3.05
C VAL A 96 -12.49 -17.84 3.02
N TYR A 97 -12.82 -19.08 2.65
CA TYR A 97 -14.20 -19.54 2.64
C TYR A 97 -14.83 -19.60 4.03
N LEU A 98 -14.05 -19.94 5.05
CA LEU A 98 -14.51 -19.94 6.44
C LEU A 98 -14.69 -18.53 7.00
N LEU A 99 -13.78 -17.58 6.68
CA LEU A 99 -13.74 -16.25 7.27
C LEU A 99 -14.49 -15.18 6.46
N CYS A 100 -14.71 -15.41 5.15
CA CYS A 100 -15.44 -14.52 4.25
C CYS A 100 -16.70 -15.20 3.72
N PRO A 101 -17.82 -15.16 4.45
CA PRO A 101 -19.03 -15.89 4.10
C PRO A 101 -19.69 -15.37 2.83
N THR A 102 -20.45 -16.22 2.14
CA THR A 102 -21.20 -15.89 0.91
C THR A 102 -22.20 -14.76 1.16
N LYS A 103 -22.92 -14.81 2.29
CA LYS A 103 -23.85 -13.78 2.76
C LYS A 103 -23.67 -13.58 4.26
N ARG A 104 -23.45 -12.33 4.68
CA ARG A 104 -23.29 -11.97 6.10
C ARG A 104 -24.55 -12.28 6.91
N GLU A 105 -25.72 -12.21 6.29
CA GLU A 105 -27.02 -12.52 6.91
C GLU A 105 -27.17 -13.99 7.32
N TRP A 106 -26.37 -14.89 6.74
CA TRP A 106 -26.40 -16.33 7.07
C TRP A 106 -25.71 -16.66 8.39
N ILE A 107 -24.96 -15.73 8.95
CA ILE A 107 -24.27 -15.93 10.23
C ILE A 107 -25.26 -15.66 11.35
N ARG A 108 -25.88 -16.73 11.84
CA ARG A 108 -26.70 -16.71 13.04
C ARG A 108 -25.95 -17.43 14.17
N GLY A 109 -25.87 -16.78 15.35
CA GLY A 109 -25.29 -17.42 16.55
C GLY A 109 -23.77 -17.67 16.52
N GLY A 110 -22.99 -16.96 15.68
CA GLY A 110 -21.53 -17.09 15.69
C GLY A 110 -20.98 -18.39 15.09
N SER A 111 -21.78 -19.15 14.31
CA SER A 111 -21.38 -20.40 13.66
C SER A 111 -21.12 -20.22 12.16
N VAL A 112 -20.22 -21.04 11.60
CA VAL A 112 -19.98 -21.11 10.16
C VAL A 112 -21.17 -21.73 9.47
N HIS A 113 -21.64 -21.15 8.37
CA HIS A 113 -22.75 -21.69 7.61
C HIS A 113 -22.34 -22.98 6.87
N PRO A 114 -23.16 -24.04 6.83
CA PRO A 114 -22.80 -25.32 6.20
C PRO A 114 -22.34 -25.21 4.73
N VAL A 115 -22.92 -24.27 3.96
CA VAL A 115 -22.51 -24.02 2.57
C VAL A 115 -21.06 -23.50 2.51
N ASP A 116 -20.69 -22.56 3.38
CA ASP A 116 -19.32 -22.01 3.39
C ASP A 116 -18.31 -23.06 3.89
N LEU A 117 -18.72 -23.94 4.82
CA LEU A 117 -17.93 -25.09 5.22
C LEU A 117 -17.72 -26.09 4.07
N ALA A 118 -18.78 -26.42 3.34
CA ALA A 118 -18.68 -27.29 2.17
C ALA A 118 -17.77 -26.69 1.09
N LEU A 119 -17.92 -25.39 0.81
CA LEU A 119 -17.08 -24.65 -0.14
C LEU A 119 -15.61 -24.61 0.32
N ALA A 120 -15.33 -24.46 1.62
CA ALA A 120 -13.97 -24.48 2.16
C ALA A 120 -13.29 -25.85 1.92
N ILE A 121 -14.04 -26.95 2.12
CA ILE A 121 -13.54 -28.30 1.85
C ILE A 121 -13.34 -28.50 0.35
N ILE A 122 -14.32 -28.14 -0.49
CA ILE A 122 -14.24 -28.28 -1.95
C ILE A 122 -13.05 -27.47 -2.50
N ALA A 123 -12.81 -26.27 -1.99
CA ALA A 123 -11.72 -25.42 -2.45
C ALA A 123 -10.32 -25.98 -2.11
N ALA A 124 -10.20 -26.78 -1.04
CA ALA A 124 -8.95 -27.43 -0.68
C ALA A 124 -8.64 -28.67 -1.55
N ILE A 125 -9.65 -29.27 -2.22
CA ILE A 125 -9.47 -30.50 -3.00
C ILE A 125 -8.50 -30.32 -4.17
N PRO A 126 -8.63 -29.31 -5.07
CA PRO A 126 -7.77 -29.17 -6.23
C PRO A 126 -6.26 -29.03 -5.90
N PRO A 127 -5.82 -28.13 -4.99
CA PRO A 127 -4.41 -28.07 -4.65
C PRO A 127 -3.92 -29.35 -3.90
N THR A 128 -4.77 -29.97 -3.09
CA THR A 128 -4.45 -31.26 -2.45
C THR A 128 -4.35 -32.39 -3.46
N TYR A 129 -5.17 -32.40 -4.50
CA TYR A 129 -5.05 -33.34 -5.62
C TYR A 129 -3.68 -33.28 -6.28
N ILE A 130 -3.14 -32.09 -6.48
CA ILE A 130 -1.77 -31.92 -7.02
C ILE A 130 -0.75 -32.52 -6.05
N LEU A 131 -0.87 -32.29 -4.74
CA LEU A 131 0.05 -32.83 -3.74
C LEU A 131 0.08 -34.36 -3.74
N VAL A 132 -1.07 -35.01 -3.77
CA VAL A 132 -1.20 -36.48 -3.75
C VAL A 132 -0.68 -37.11 -5.05
N ASN A 133 -0.96 -36.47 -6.19
CA ASN A 133 -0.60 -36.98 -7.52
C ASN A 133 0.69 -36.36 -8.08
N TYR A 134 1.51 -35.69 -7.26
CA TYR A 134 2.62 -34.85 -7.72
C TYR A 134 3.59 -35.59 -8.64
N GLN A 135 4.03 -36.80 -8.26
CA GLN A 135 4.93 -37.62 -9.05
C GLN A 135 4.34 -38.03 -10.42
N GLN A 136 3.05 -38.41 -10.42
CA GLN A 136 2.37 -38.76 -11.67
C GLN A 136 2.18 -37.56 -12.61
N LEU A 137 1.89 -36.38 -12.04
CA LEU A 137 1.75 -35.15 -12.80
C LEU A 137 3.07 -34.73 -13.46
N ILE A 138 4.20 -34.92 -12.77
CA ILE A 138 5.54 -34.64 -13.35
C ILE A 138 5.84 -35.61 -14.49
N LEU A 139 5.60 -36.90 -14.32
CA LEU A 139 5.88 -37.93 -15.34
C LEU A 139 5.06 -37.71 -16.63
N ARG A 140 3.90 -37.13 -16.53
CA ARG A 140 3.01 -36.81 -17.68
C ARG A 140 2.91 -35.30 -17.98
N ALA A 141 3.95 -34.53 -17.67
CA ALA A 141 3.96 -33.10 -17.91
C ALA A 141 3.55 -32.75 -19.35
N GLY A 142 2.63 -31.79 -19.47
CA GLY A 142 2.08 -31.38 -20.77
C GLY A 142 0.86 -32.17 -21.27
N THR A 143 0.49 -33.29 -20.63
CA THR A 143 -0.73 -34.05 -20.93
C THR A 143 -1.71 -33.97 -19.78
N VAL A 144 -2.93 -33.52 -20.05
CA VAL A 144 -3.98 -33.30 -19.05
C VAL A 144 -5.08 -34.33 -19.25
N THR A 145 -5.36 -35.14 -18.24
CA THR A 145 -6.47 -36.10 -18.25
C THR A 145 -7.81 -35.40 -18.00
N PRO A 146 -8.95 -36.03 -18.27
CA PRO A 146 -10.26 -35.44 -17.94
C PRO A 146 -10.43 -35.10 -16.46
N VAL A 147 -9.84 -35.91 -15.57
CA VAL A 147 -9.86 -35.67 -14.10
C VAL A 147 -9.01 -34.43 -13.77
N ASP A 148 -7.81 -34.32 -14.36
CA ASP A 148 -6.95 -33.16 -14.19
C ASP A 148 -7.67 -31.88 -14.67
N THR A 149 -8.34 -31.98 -15.84
CA THR A 149 -9.12 -30.86 -16.40
C THR A 149 -10.22 -30.43 -15.44
N PHE A 150 -10.99 -31.38 -14.91
CA PHE A 150 -12.05 -31.09 -13.94
C PHE A 150 -11.50 -30.43 -12.66
N MET A 151 -10.42 -31.02 -12.07
CA MET A 151 -9.80 -30.49 -10.87
C MET A 151 -9.20 -29.09 -11.09
N GLY A 152 -8.55 -28.86 -12.24
CA GLY A 152 -7.97 -27.55 -12.53
C GLY A 152 -9.04 -26.47 -12.78
N VAL A 153 -10.14 -26.80 -13.51
CA VAL A 153 -11.27 -25.87 -13.69
C VAL A 153 -11.89 -25.55 -12.33
N LEU A 154 -12.13 -26.58 -11.50
CA LEU A 154 -12.67 -26.39 -10.14
C LEU A 154 -11.74 -25.48 -9.31
N GLY A 155 -10.43 -25.73 -9.34
CA GLY A 155 -9.46 -24.92 -8.61
C GLY A 155 -9.44 -23.46 -9.05
N MET A 156 -9.43 -23.18 -10.36
CA MET A 156 -9.50 -21.82 -10.89
C MET A 156 -10.80 -21.12 -10.50
N LEU A 157 -11.96 -21.79 -10.58
CA LEU A 157 -13.24 -21.24 -10.15
C LEU A 157 -13.26 -20.93 -8.64
N MET A 158 -12.69 -21.81 -7.82
CA MET A 158 -12.57 -21.56 -6.38
C MET A 158 -11.69 -20.36 -6.08
N VAL A 159 -10.56 -20.18 -6.80
CA VAL A 159 -9.70 -19.00 -6.64
C VAL A 159 -10.45 -17.72 -7.06
N ILE A 160 -11.18 -17.73 -8.18
CA ILE A 160 -11.97 -16.58 -8.64
C ILE A 160 -13.04 -16.20 -7.63
N GLU A 161 -13.76 -17.18 -7.08
CA GLU A 161 -14.78 -16.91 -6.05
C GLU A 161 -14.15 -16.45 -4.74
N ALA A 162 -13.01 -17.00 -4.33
CA ALA A 162 -12.26 -16.51 -3.18
C ALA A 162 -11.80 -15.05 -3.40
N ALA A 163 -11.32 -14.72 -4.60
CA ALA A 163 -10.95 -13.35 -4.97
C ALA A 163 -12.14 -12.38 -4.88
N ARG A 164 -13.31 -12.80 -5.33
CA ARG A 164 -14.54 -12.00 -5.20
C ARG A 164 -14.86 -11.69 -3.74
N ARG A 165 -14.64 -12.64 -2.83
CA ARG A 165 -14.96 -12.51 -1.41
C ARG A 165 -14.01 -11.61 -0.65
N ILE A 166 -12.70 -11.77 -0.81
CA ILE A 166 -11.69 -11.09 0.02
C ILE A 166 -11.03 -9.90 -0.68
N VAL A 167 -10.83 -9.98 -2.01
CA VAL A 167 -10.18 -8.90 -2.78
C VAL A 167 -11.21 -7.95 -3.39
N GLY A 168 -12.23 -8.52 -4.01
CA GLY A 168 -13.35 -7.76 -4.59
C GLY A 168 -13.54 -8.00 -6.09
N LEU A 169 -14.56 -7.34 -6.64
CA LEU A 169 -14.96 -7.49 -8.05
C LEU A 169 -13.93 -7.00 -9.08
N PRO A 170 -13.14 -5.92 -8.86
CA PRO A 170 -12.25 -5.42 -9.90
C PRO A 170 -11.27 -6.47 -10.41
N ILE A 171 -10.58 -7.19 -9.52
CA ILE A 171 -9.63 -8.24 -9.94
C ILE A 171 -10.34 -9.41 -10.63
N VAL A 172 -11.53 -9.76 -10.19
CA VAL A 172 -12.33 -10.83 -10.81
C VAL A 172 -12.66 -10.47 -12.27
N ILE A 173 -13.09 -9.23 -12.51
CA ILE A 173 -13.38 -8.73 -13.86
C ILE A 173 -12.11 -8.82 -14.73
N VAL A 174 -10.97 -8.37 -14.22
CA VAL A 174 -9.70 -8.44 -14.96
C VAL A 174 -9.33 -9.89 -15.27
N VAL A 175 -9.40 -10.80 -14.29
CA VAL A 175 -9.13 -12.24 -14.51
C VAL A 175 -10.05 -12.81 -15.57
N LEU A 176 -11.37 -12.55 -15.48
CA LEU A 176 -12.34 -13.05 -16.46
C LEU A 176 -12.09 -12.48 -17.86
N CYS A 177 -11.73 -11.20 -17.98
CA CYS A 177 -11.36 -10.59 -19.27
C CYS A 177 -10.14 -11.30 -19.88
N PHE A 178 -9.09 -11.59 -19.09
CA PHE A 178 -7.92 -12.30 -19.60
C PHE A 178 -8.22 -13.76 -19.94
N LEU A 179 -9.01 -14.47 -19.14
CA LEU A 179 -9.48 -15.82 -19.48
C LEU A 179 -10.29 -15.82 -20.78
N ALA A 180 -11.22 -14.90 -20.93
CA ALA A 180 -12.00 -14.73 -22.17
C ALA A 180 -11.09 -14.40 -23.35
N TYR A 181 -10.11 -13.51 -23.18
CA TYR A 181 -9.10 -13.23 -24.18
C TYR A 181 -8.33 -14.50 -24.58
N GLY A 182 -7.91 -15.31 -23.61
CA GLY A 182 -7.23 -16.58 -23.87
C GLY A 182 -8.07 -17.55 -24.73
N PHE A 183 -9.39 -17.64 -24.50
CA PHE A 183 -10.29 -18.48 -25.29
C PHE A 183 -10.61 -17.88 -26.69
N PHE A 184 -10.97 -16.61 -26.71
CA PHE A 184 -11.51 -15.95 -27.89
C PHE A 184 -10.45 -15.21 -28.72
N GLY A 185 -9.18 -15.52 -28.56
CA GLY A 185 -8.06 -14.85 -29.24
C GLY A 185 -8.16 -14.81 -30.75
N ARG A 186 -8.85 -15.79 -31.38
CA ARG A 186 -9.09 -15.83 -32.85
C ARG A 186 -9.99 -14.68 -33.34
N TYR A 187 -10.85 -14.17 -32.47
CA TYR A 187 -11.83 -13.12 -32.82
C TYR A 187 -11.31 -11.73 -32.48
N MET A 188 -10.11 -11.61 -31.93
CA MET A 188 -9.53 -10.33 -31.55
C MET A 188 -9.02 -9.57 -32.78
N PRO A 189 -9.17 -8.23 -32.80
CA PRO A 189 -8.75 -7.41 -33.94
C PRO A 189 -7.23 -7.24 -34.02
N GLY A 190 -6.70 -7.20 -35.25
CA GLY A 190 -5.32 -6.80 -35.56
C GLY A 190 -4.23 -7.51 -34.74
N PRO A 191 -3.31 -6.75 -34.13
CA PRO A 191 -2.16 -7.32 -33.39
C PRO A 191 -2.54 -8.19 -32.19
N LEU A 192 -3.74 -8.01 -31.64
CA LEU A 192 -4.21 -8.77 -30.46
C LEU A 192 -4.66 -10.19 -30.82
N ALA A 193 -4.83 -10.51 -32.13
CA ALA A 193 -5.24 -11.83 -32.57
C ALA A 193 -4.20 -12.91 -32.18
N HIS A 194 -4.71 -14.08 -31.74
CA HIS A 194 -3.91 -15.27 -31.48
C HIS A 194 -4.76 -16.55 -31.69
N ARG A 195 -4.12 -17.74 -31.66
CA ARG A 195 -4.79 -19.01 -31.97
C ARG A 195 -6.01 -19.36 -31.11
N GLY A 196 -6.15 -18.73 -29.93
CA GLY A 196 -7.06 -19.17 -28.89
C GLY A 196 -6.50 -20.41 -28.17
N LEU A 197 -6.89 -20.60 -26.91
CA LEU A 197 -6.51 -21.74 -26.10
C LEU A 197 -7.70 -22.68 -25.92
N THR A 198 -7.45 -23.98 -25.96
CA THR A 198 -8.44 -24.98 -25.52
C THR A 198 -8.51 -25.03 -23.99
N VAL A 199 -9.59 -25.59 -23.43
CA VAL A 199 -9.74 -25.76 -21.98
C VAL A 199 -8.57 -26.53 -21.39
N ASN A 200 -8.16 -27.63 -22.03
CA ASN A 200 -7.04 -28.45 -21.55
C ASN A 200 -5.71 -27.69 -21.58
N GLN A 201 -5.46 -26.89 -22.62
CA GLN A 201 -4.25 -26.05 -22.68
C GLN A 201 -4.26 -24.98 -21.61
N MET A 202 -5.40 -24.36 -21.37
CA MET A 202 -5.54 -23.32 -20.35
C MET A 202 -5.36 -23.90 -18.95
N VAL A 203 -6.04 -24.99 -18.62
CA VAL A 203 -5.93 -25.69 -17.34
C VAL A 203 -4.51 -26.21 -17.12
N GLY A 204 -3.94 -26.88 -18.15
CA GLY A 204 -2.59 -27.42 -18.07
C GLY A 204 -1.56 -26.33 -17.74
N HIS A 205 -1.68 -25.17 -18.35
CA HIS A 205 -0.77 -24.05 -18.15
C HIS A 205 -1.05 -23.29 -16.84
N LEU A 206 -2.31 -22.97 -16.55
CA LEU A 206 -2.64 -22.09 -15.42
C LEU A 206 -2.65 -22.81 -14.07
N PHE A 207 -2.94 -24.12 -14.03
CA PHE A 207 -3.14 -24.83 -12.77
C PHE A 207 -2.08 -25.90 -12.47
N TYR A 208 -1.42 -26.45 -13.51
CA TYR A 208 -0.44 -27.54 -13.34
C TYR A 208 1.00 -27.11 -13.62
N THR A 209 1.26 -25.83 -13.83
CA THR A 209 2.62 -25.27 -13.95
C THR A 209 2.85 -24.14 -12.97
N THR A 210 4.12 -23.75 -12.84
CA THR A 210 4.53 -22.58 -12.05
C THR A 210 4.42 -21.25 -12.82
N GLU A 211 3.60 -21.20 -13.87
CA GLU A 211 3.37 -20.00 -14.69
C GLU A 211 1.95 -19.41 -14.55
N GLY A 212 1.08 -20.09 -13.79
CA GLY A 212 -0.30 -19.69 -13.55
C GLY A 212 -0.57 -19.38 -12.07
N VAL A 213 -1.61 -20.03 -11.52
CA VAL A 213 -2.03 -19.88 -10.11
C VAL A 213 -0.85 -20.09 -9.16
N PHE A 214 -0.01 -21.08 -9.44
CA PHE A 214 1.19 -21.41 -8.69
C PHE A 214 2.44 -20.71 -9.24
N GLY A 215 2.29 -19.54 -9.87
CA GLY A 215 3.37 -18.76 -10.46
C GLY A 215 4.25 -18.02 -9.46
N ILE A 216 5.10 -17.12 -9.98
CA ILE A 216 6.01 -16.29 -9.18
C ILE A 216 5.28 -15.58 -8.02
N PRO A 217 4.11 -14.93 -8.20
CA PRO A 217 3.45 -14.25 -7.11
C PRO A 217 3.09 -15.18 -5.95
N MET A 218 2.62 -16.39 -6.24
CA MET A 218 2.31 -17.38 -5.22
C MET A 218 3.59 -17.89 -4.53
N GLY A 219 4.69 -18.01 -5.27
CA GLY A 219 6.00 -18.36 -4.71
C GLY A 219 6.45 -17.34 -3.66
N VAL A 220 6.39 -16.07 -3.99
CA VAL A 220 6.74 -14.96 -3.10
C VAL A 220 5.81 -14.91 -1.88
N SER A 221 4.49 -15.12 -2.09
CA SER A 221 3.50 -15.18 -1.02
C SER A 221 3.78 -16.32 -0.05
N SER A 222 4.12 -17.52 -0.56
CA SER A 222 4.35 -18.74 0.24
C SER A 222 5.72 -18.80 0.91
N THR A 223 6.56 -17.81 0.75
CA THR A 223 7.89 -17.76 1.35
C THR A 223 8.02 -16.57 2.29
N PHE A 224 8.37 -15.40 1.78
CA PHE A 224 8.74 -14.28 2.64
C PHE A 224 7.60 -13.28 2.89
N ILE A 225 6.63 -13.09 1.99
CA ILE A 225 5.52 -12.16 2.25
C ILE A 225 4.73 -12.58 3.49
N PHE A 226 4.38 -13.86 3.60
CA PHE A 226 3.67 -14.37 4.77
C PHE A 226 4.43 -14.09 6.07
N LEU A 227 5.74 -14.33 6.07
CA LEU A 227 6.58 -14.12 7.25
C LEU A 227 6.70 -12.62 7.61
N PHE A 228 6.75 -11.73 6.62
CA PHE A 228 6.73 -10.29 6.88
C PHE A 228 5.37 -9.79 7.41
N ILE A 229 4.26 -10.35 6.93
CA ILE A 229 2.93 -10.05 7.47
C ILE A 229 2.82 -10.57 8.91
N LEU A 230 3.33 -11.76 9.17
CA LEU A 230 3.39 -12.32 10.52
C LEU A 230 4.26 -11.46 11.45
N PHE A 231 5.42 -11.01 10.98
CA PHE A 231 6.28 -10.05 11.69
C PHE A 231 5.52 -8.75 12.00
N GLY A 232 4.81 -8.18 11.02
CA GLY A 232 3.97 -7.00 11.21
C GLY A 232 2.90 -7.19 12.29
N ALA A 233 2.24 -8.37 12.31
CA ALA A 233 1.24 -8.71 13.32
C ALA A 233 1.83 -8.75 14.75
N TYR A 234 3.05 -9.27 14.91
CA TYR A 234 3.75 -9.22 16.21
C TYR A 234 4.16 -7.80 16.58
N LEU A 235 4.69 -7.00 15.64
CA LEU A 235 5.04 -5.61 15.90
C LEU A 235 3.81 -4.76 16.33
N GLU A 236 2.67 -4.97 15.70
CA GLU A 236 1.43 -4.30 16.08
C GLU A 236 1.04 -4.62 17.53
N LYS A 237 1.16 -5.88 17.94
CA LYS A 237 0.90 -6.35 19.31
C LYS A 237 1.84 -5.71 20.35
N THR A 238 3.08 -5.33 20.00
CA THR A 238 4.01 -4.65 20.92
C THR A 238 3.60 -3.22 21.26
N GLY A 239 2.65 -2.62 20.52
CA GLY A 239 2.29 -1.20 20.67
C GLY A 239 3.17 -0.24 19.88
N LEU A 240 3.98 -0.74 18.92
CA LEU A 240 4.88 0.07 18.10
C LEU A 240 4.15 1.20 17.36
N GLY A 241 2.90 0.99 16.93
CA GLY A 241 2.10 2.03 16.28
C GLY A 241 1.89 3.27 17.17
N LYS A 242 1.60 3.05 18.46
CA LYS A 242 1.49 4.14 19.46
C LYS A 242 2.83 4.86 19.65
N PHE A 243 3.92 4.11 19.79
CA PHE A 243 5.27 4.68 19.88
C PHE A 243 5.59 5.60 18.70
N PHE A 244 5.21 5.23 17.47
CA PHE A 244 5.42 6.05 16.28
C PHE A 244 4.62 7.36 16.32
N ILE A 245 3.38 7.33 16.82
CA ILE A 245 2.56 8.54 17.00
C ILE A 245 3.16 9.42 18.08
N ASP A 246 3.57 8.85 19.22
CA ASP A 246 4.12 9.60 20.35
C ASP A 246 5.46 10.27 19.99
N ILE A 247 6.36 9.57 19.29
CA ILE A 247 7.63 10.15 18.83
C ILE A 247 7.40 11.22 17.75
N ALA A 248 6.45 11.00 16.81
CA ALA A 248 6.08 12.02 15.82
C ALA A 248 5.51 13.28 16.49
N ASN A 249 4.70 13.12 17.55
CA ASN A 249 4.19 14.23 18.35
C ASN A 249 5.32 14.99 19.05
N ALA A 250 6.27 14.30 19.66
CA ALA A 250 7.40 14.94 20.33
C ALA A 250 8.27 15.74 19.35
N ILE A 251 8.44 15.27 18.10
CA ILE A 251 9.28 15.90 17.08
C ILE A 251 8.58 17.09 16.41
N ALA A 252 7.32 16.92 15.99
CA ALA A 252 6.64 17.85 15.09
C ALA A 252 5.36 18.49 15.65
N GLY A 253 4.83 18.01 16.78
CA GLY A 253 3.56 18.45 17.34
C GLY A 253 3.50 19.94 17.70
N TRP A 254 4.62 20.52 18.14
CA TRP A 254 4.75 21.93 18.50
C TRP A 254 4.77 22.89 17.31
N ALA A 255 5.09 22.39 16.11
CA ALA A 255 5.24 23.25 14.94
C ALA A 255 3.88 23.71 14.40
N SER A 256 3.86 24.82 13.63
CA SER A 256 2.64 25.26 12.94
C SER A 256 2.03 24.10 12.14
N GLY A 257 0.75 23.80 12.40
CA GLY A 257 0.07 22.66 11.82
C GLY A 257 0.53 21.30 12.38
N GLY A 258 1.03 21.28 13.62
CA GLY A 258 1.62 20.11 14.27
C GLY A 258 0.93 18.78 14.04
N PRO A 259 -0.37 18.60 14.36
CA PRO A 259 -1.06 17.34 14.19
C PRO A 259 -1.06 16.77 12.77
N ALA A 260 -1.14 17.63 11.75
CA ALA A 260 -1.05 17.16 10.37
C ALA A 260 0.38 16.73 9.98
N LYS A 261 1.41 17.37 10.53
CA LYS A 261 2.80 16.93 10.40
C LYS A 261 3.07 15.62 11.15
N VAL A 262 2.45 15.47 12.33
CA VAL A 262 2.47 14.22 13.10
C VAL A 262 1.84 13.09 12.28
N ALA A 263 0.70 13.32 11.64
CA ALA A 263 0.07 12.36 10.76
C ALA A 263 1.02 11.91 9.63
N VAL A 264 1.71 12.86 8.97
CA VAL A 264 2.67 12.54 7.90
C VAL A 264 3.84 11.70 8.42
N ILE A 265 4.44 12.06 9.55
CA ILE A 265 5.60 11.35 10.11
C ILE A 265 5.18 9.98 10.64
N SER A 266 4.07 9.90 11.42
CA SER A 266 3.61 8.64 11.98
C SER A 266 3.18 7.65 10.90
N SER A 267 2.48 8.11 9.85
CA SER A 267 2.10 7.27 8.71
C SER A 267 3.30 6.83 7.89
N ALA A 268 4.35 7.65 7.75
CA ALA A 268 5.61 7.23 7.14
C ALA A 268 6.26 6.08 7.92
N LEU A 269 6.34 6.21 9.25
CA LEU A 269 6.90 5.18 10.12
C LEU A 269 6.02 3.91 10.12
N GLN A 270 4.70 4.04 10.23
CA GLN A 270 3.75 2.92 10.21
C GLN A 270 3.74 2.21 8.85
N GLY A 271 3.88 2.96 7.76
CA GLY A 271 3.97 2.43 6.40
C GLY A 271 5.17 1.51 6.19
N THR A 272 6.27 1.70 6.94
CA THR A 272 7.42 0.78 6.91
C THR A 272 7.05 -0.66 7.30
N ILE A 273 5.88 -0.88 7.88
CA ILE A 273 5.44 -2.17 8.43
C ILE A 273 4.15 -2.66 7.76
N SER A 274 3.13 -1.80 7.62
CA SER A 274 1.78 -2.20 7.23
C SER A 274 1.65 -2.53 5.74
N GLY A 275 2.31 -1.78 4.87
CA GLY A 275 2.25 -1.97 3.42
C GLY A 275 0.86 -1.79 2.77
N SER A 276 -0.17 -1.39 3.52
CA SER A 276 -1.53 -1.12 3.03
C SER A 276 -1.93 0.32 3.35
N SER A 277 -2.35 1.08 2.33
CA SER A 277 -2.80 2.47 2.48
C SER A 277 -4.05 2.57 3.35
N VAL A 278 -5.04 1.71 3.11
CA VAL A 278 -6.32 1.73 3.83
C VAL A 278 -6.14 1.32 5.28
N ALA A 279 -5.40 0.23 5.54
CA ALA A 279 -5.11 -0.22 6.91
C ALA A 279 -4.35 0.86 7.70
N ASN A 280 -3.39 1.55 7.06
CA ASN A 280 -2.64 2.63 7.67
C ASN A 280 -3.56 3.84 8.01
N VAL A 281 -4.47 4.24 7.08
CA VAL A 281 -5.48 5.28 7.34
C VAL A 281 -6.38 4.92 8.52
N VAL A 282 -6.81 3.67 8.64
CA VAL A 282 -7.66 3.23 9.75
C VAL A 282 -6.88 3.23 11.07
N GLY A 283 -5.65 2.76 11.06
CA GLY A 283 -4.78 2.68 12.25
C GLY A 283 -4.39 4.04 12.79
N SER A 284 -3.64 4.83 12.02
CA SER A 284 -3.16 6.15 12.45
C SER A 284 -4.25 7.22 12.40
N GLY A 285 -5.11 7.19 11.38
CA GLY A 285 -6.12 8.23 11.16
C GLY A 285 -7.21 8.28 12.22
N SER A 286 -7.48 7.17 12.91
CA SER A 286 -8.39 7.17 14.06
C SER A 286 -7.94 8.11 15.19
N PHE A 287 -6.65 8.39 15.31
CA PHE A 287 -6.06 9.30 16.28
C PHE A 287 -5.73 10.68 15.66
N THR A 288 -5.10 10.69 14.50
CA THR A 288 -4.57 11.92 13.89
C THR A 288 -5.65 12.80 13.28
N ILE A 289 -6.69 12.24 12.66
CA ILE A 289 -7.80 13.01 12.06
C ILE A 289 -8.59 13.80 13.11
N PRO A 290 -9.05 13.21 14.24
CA PRO A 290 -9.69 13.97 15.31
C PRO A 290 -8.79 15.08 15.86
N MET A 291 -7.48 14.83 16.00
CA MET A 291 -6.51 15.80 16.48
C MET A 291 -6.35 16.98 15.52
N MET A 292 -6.30 16.73 14.21
CA MET A 292 -6.30 17.77 13.18
C MET A 292 -7.58 18.61 13.20
N LYS A 293 -8.75 17.99 13.32
CA LYS A 293 -10.05 18.69 13.40
C LYS A 293 -10.15 19.59 14.63
N LYS A 294 -9.66 19.15 15.80
CA LYS A 294 -9.63 19.97 17.03
C LYS A 294 -8.80 21.25 16.87
N LEU A 295 -7.75 21.23 16.05
CA LEU A 295 -6.91 22.40 15.78
C LEU A 295 -7.38 23.25 14.59
N GLY A 296 -8.57 22.98 14.06
CA GLY A 296 -9.22 23.82 13.05
C GLY A 296 -8.95 23.42 11.60
N TYR A 297 -8.40 22.25 11.33
CA TYR A 297 -8.34 21.75 9.96
C TYR A 297 -9.74 21.38 9.44
N HIS A 298 -10.01 21.76 8.20
CA HIS A 298 -11.24 21.35 7.54
C HIS A 298 -11.31 19.83 7.38
N LYS A 299 -12.47 19.22 7.65
CA LYS A 299 -12.66 17.76 7.66
C LYS A 299 -12.18 17.06 6.38
N ASN A 300 -12.46 17.62 5.19
CA ASN A 300 -12.00 17.03 3.92
C ASN A 300 -10.47 17.07 3.80
N PHE A 301 -9.81 18.10 4.34
CA PHE A 301 -8.36 18.22 4.31
C PHE A 301 -7.70 17.29 5.33
N ALA A 302 -8.26 17.16 6.54
CA ALA A 302 -7.75 16.24 7.56
C ALA A 302 -7.78 14.78 7.08
N GLY A 303 -8.88 14.34 6.46
CA GLY A 303 -8.96 13.02 5.82
C GLY A 303 -7.98 12.87 4.65
N ALA A 304 -7.76 13.95 3.88
CA ALA A 304 -6.83 13.95 2.75
C ALA A 304 -5.35 13.85 3.17
N VAL A 305 -4.96 14.51 4.25
CA VAL A 305 -3.59 14.43 4.81
C VAL A 305 -3.28 12.99 5.18
N GLU A 306 -4.18 12.36 5.92
CA GLU A 306 -4.00 10.99 6.34
C GLU A 306 -3.97 10.02 5.17
N ALA A 307 -4.88 10.17 4.20
CA ALA A 307 -4.91 9.35 3.01
C ALA A 307 -3.62 9.47 2.17
N ALA A 308 -3.14 10.70 1.94
CA ALA A 308 -1.89 10.93 1.22
C ALA A 308 -0.68 10.36 1.97
N ALA A 309 -0.57 10.61 3.28
CA ALA A 309 0.52 10.08 4.10
C ALA A 309 0.53 8.55 4.15
N SER A 310 -0.63 7.93 4.36
CA SER A 310 -0.77 6.47 4.43
C SER A 310 -0.48 5.78 3.09
N THR A 311 -0.87 6.40 1.96
CA THR A 311 -0.54 5.90 0.63
C THR A 311 0.97 5.91 0.39
N GLY A 312 1.68 6.97 0.83
CA GLY A 312 3.14 7.02 0.81
C GLY A 312 3.83 5.94 1.65
N GLY A 313 3.15 5.42 2.67
CA GLY A 313 3.66 4.32 3.48
C GLY A 313 4.01 3.07 2.67
N GLN A 314 3.29 2.80 1.59
CA GLN A 314 3.58 1.69 0.68
C GLN A 314 4.89 1.88 -0.12
N LEU A 315 5.41 3.12 -0.18
CA LEU A 315 6.68 3.46 -0.83
C LEU A 315 7.85 3.48 0.16
N MET A 316 7.57 3.45 1.48
CA MET A 316 8.58 3.66 2.51
C MET A 316 9.31 2.37 2.89
N PRO A 317 10.64 2.28 2.64
CA PRO A 317 11.44 1.16 3.10
C PRO A 317 11.41 1.01 4.65
N PRO A 318 11.67 -0.19 5.22
CA PRO A 318 12.22 -1.38 4.55
C PRO A 318 11.19 -2.38 4.01
N VAL A 319 9.91 -2.39 4.45
CA VAL A 319 8.98 -3.45 4.04
C VAL A 319 8.24 -3.07 2.76
N MET A 320 7.79 -1.82 2.60
CA MET A 320 7.16 -1.29 1.38
C MET A 320 5.91 -2.07 0.91
N GLY A 321 5.38 -2.95 1.74
CA GLY A 321 4.33 -3.89 1.36
C GLY A 321 4.79 -5.05 0.48
N ALA A 322 3.86 -5.96 0.20
CA ALA A 322 4.11 -7.19 -0.54
C ALA A 322 4.59 -6.97 -1.99
N ALA A 323 4.21 -5.85 -2.60
CA ALA A 323 4.56 -5.52 -4.00
C ALA A 323 6.06 -5.32 -4.23
N ALA A 324 6.80 -4.79 -3.25
CA ALA A 324 8.24 -4.59 -3.40
C ALA A 324 9.03 -5.91 -3.43
N PHE A 325 8.55 -6.94 -2.72
CA PHE A 325 9.13 -8.28 -2.80
C PHE A 325 8.90 -8.91 -4.18
N LEU A 326 7.70 -8.73 -4.74
CA LEU A 326 7.39 -9.14 -6.10
C LEU A 326 8.24 -8.38 -7.13
N MET A 327 8.51 -7.09 -6.88
CA MET A 327 9.39 -6.29 -7.74
C MET A 327 10.81 -6.86 -7.78
N ALA A 328 11.37 -7.22 -6.64
CA ALA A 328 12.70 -7.84 -6.57
C ALA A 328 12.76 -9.12 -7.41
N GLU A 329 11.73 -9.96 -7.32
CA GLU A 329 11.64 -11.22 -8.08
C GLU A 329 11.44 -11.00 -9.57
N PHE A 330 10.56 -10.07 -9.98
CA PHE A 330 10.29 -9.78 -11.40
C PHE A 330 11.47 -9.10 -12.09
N VAL A 331 12.19 -8.24 -11.38
CA VAL A 331 13.40 -7.56 -11.90
C VAL A 331 14.62 -8.47 -11.83
N GLY A 332 14.59 -9.50 -10.97
CA GLY A 332 15.70 -10.45 -10.79
C GLY A 332 16.88 -9.87 -10.01
N ILE A 333 16.60 -8.98 -9.04
CA ILE A 333 17.63 -8.34 -8.20
C ILE A 333 17.40 -8.64 -6.72
N PRO A 334 18.44 -8.56 -5.87
CA PRO A 334 18.28 -8.68 -4.43
C PRO A 334 17.31 -7.64 -3.88
N TYR A 335 16.46 -8.04 -2.93
CA TYR A 335 15.48 -7.13 -2.32
C TYR A 335 16.09 -5.83 -1.78
N MET A 336 17.30 -5.90 -1.23
CA MET A 336 18.00 -4.73 -0.70
C MET A 336 18.31 -3.67 -1.77
N GLU A 337 18.46 -4.07 -3.03
CA GLU A 337 18.64 -3.11 -4.13
C GLU A 337 17.35 -2.34 -4.42
N VAL A 338 16.19 -3.00 -4.34
CA VAL A 338 14.88 -2.33 -4.42
C VAL A 338 14.70 -1.36 -3.25
N VAL A 339 15.07 -1.79 -2.03
CA VAL A 339 15.03 -0.94 -0.82
C VAL A 339 15.88 0.31 -0.99
N LYS A 340 17.13 0.18 -1.44
CA LYS A 340 18.04 1.32 -1.68
C LYS A 340 17.47 2.29 -2.71
N ALA A 341 16.97 1.77 -3.83
CA ALA A 341 16.38 2.56 -4.90
C ALA A 341 15.13 3.34 -4.45
N ALA A 342 14.36 2.79 -3.52
CA ALA A 342 13.14 3.42 -3.03
C ALA A 342 13.37 4.54 -2.02
N ILE A 343 14.53 4.62 -1.34
CA ILE A 343 14.78 5.58 -0.25
C ILE A 343 14.59 7.03 -0.72
N VAL A 344 15.29 7.44 -1.77
CA VAL A 344 15.22 8.84 -2.23
C VAL A 344 13.83 9.22 -2.73
N PRO A 345 13.17 8.43 -3.61
CA PRO A 345 11.80 8.68 -4.02
C PRO A 345 10.80 8.76 -2.85
N ALA A 346 10.92 7.90 -1.83
CA ALA A 346 10.07 7.94 -0.66
C ALA A 346 10.27 9.21 0.17
N VAL A 347 11.52 9.62 0.41
CA VAL A 347 11.85 10.88 1.10
C VAL A 347 11.27 12.08 0.36
N LEU A 348 11.42 12.14 -0.97
CA LEU A 348 10.85 13.20 -1.80
C LEU A 348 9.33 13.25 -1.69
N TYR A 349 8.68 12.10 -1.70
CA TYR A 349 7.22 12.02 -1.53
C TYR A 349 6.75 12.58 -0.19
N PHE A 350 7.31 12.06 0.91
CA PHE A 350 6.89 12.49 2.25
C PHE A 350 7.24 13.95 2.52
N LEU A 351 8.35 14.44 1.99
CA LEU A 351 8.67 15.87 2.07
C LEU A 351 7.64 16.71 1.30
N GLY A 352 7.22 16.28 0.11
CA GLY A 352 6.18 16.94 -0.67
C GLY A 352 4.89 17.09 0.10
N VAL A 353 4.41 15.98 0.73
CA VAL A 353 3.21 15.98 1.58
C VAL A 353 3.42 16.86 2.82
N PHE A 354 4.56 16.74 3.50
CA PHE A 354 4.90 17.53 4.69
C PHE A 354 4.92 19.04 4.43
N LEU A 355 5.51 19.44 3.31
CA LEU A 355 5.53 20.84 2.87
C LEU A 355 4.14 21.35 2.47
N GLY A 356 3.36 20.51 1.78
CA GLY A 356 1.96 20.82 1.48
C GLY A 356 1.14 21.11 2.74
N VAL A 357 1.26 20.24 3.74
CA VAL A 357 0.63 20.44 5.06
C VAL A 357 1.17 21.69 5.76
N HIS A 358 2.47 21.96 5.70
CA HIS A 358 3.08 23.14 6.29
C HIS A 358 2.53 24.44 5.67
N PHE A 359 2.47 24.50 4.34
CA PHE A 359 1.96 25.67 3.63
C PHE A 359 0.47 25.90 3.89
N GLU A 360 -0.35 24.84 3.94
CA GLU A 360 -1.76 24.96 4.30
C GLU A 360 -1.95 25.47 5.73
N ALA A 361 -1.15 24.96 6.69
CA ALA A 361 -1.17 25.43 8.07
C ALA A 361 -0.80 26.92 8.19
N LYS A 362 0.23 27.36 7.46
CA LYS A 362 0.63 28.78 7.42
C LYS A 362 -0.43 29.66 6.77
N LYS A 363 -1.03 29.20 5.67
CA LYS A 363 -2.11 29.87 4.94
C LYS A 363 -3.32 30.12 5.83
N ASN A 364 -3.68 29.15 6.66
CA ASN A 364 -4.83 29.21 7.57
C ASN A 364 -4.45 29.64 9.01
N LYS A 365 -3.20 30.04 9.24
CA LYS A 365 -2.67 30.51 10.55
C LYS A 365 -2.88 29.46 11.68
N LEU A 366 -2.85 28.16 11.36
CA LEU A 366 -3.02 27.10 12.34
C LEU A 366 -1.78 26.98 13.23
N LYS A 367 -2.01 26.90 14.53
CA LYS A 367 -0.96 26.75 15.54
C LYS A 367 -0.60 25.27 15.73
N GLY A 368 0.48 24.98 16.40
CA GLY A 368 0.84 23.64 16.89
C GLY A 368 0.28 23.39 18.30
N THR A 369 0.45 22.18 18.79
CA THR A 369 0.14 21.83 20.18
C THR A 369 1.14 22.52 21.11
N PRO A 370 0.71 23.10 22.23
CA PRO A 370 1.60 23.71 23.21
C PRO A 370 2.66 22.71 23.71
N ARG A 371 3.90 23.17 23.87
CA ARG A 371 5.02 22.27 24.25
C ARG A 371 4.83 21.58 25.61
N ASN A 372 4.09 22.17 26.52
CA ASN A 372 3.76 21.59 27.83
C ASN A 372 2.76 20.43 27.75
N GLU A 373 2.00 20.31 26.66
CA GLU A 373 1.06 19.21 26.42
C GLU A 373 1.70 18.06 25.63
N LEU A 374 2.93 18.26 25.12
CA LEU A 374 3.63 17.25 24.33
C LEU A 374 4.42 16.29 25.22
N PRO A 375 4.41 15.00 24.92
CA PRO A 375 5.20 14.04 25.66
C PRO A 375 6.70 14.31 25.44
N PRO A 376 7.52 14.27 26.51
CA PRO A 376 8.96 14.50 26.40
C PRO A 376 9.63 13.33 25.65
N TRP A 377 10.33 13.62 24.56
CA TRP A 377 10.95 12.63 23.69
C TRP A 377 11.91 11.68 24.42
N VAL A 378 12.63 12.19 25.44
CA VAL A 378 13.55 11.38 26.24
C VAL A 378 12.81 10.31 27.04
N LYS A 379 11.61 10.63 27.55
CA LYS A 379 10.77 9.68 28.28
C LYS A 379 10.28 8.58 27.36
N ILE A 380 9.78 8.95 26.16
CA ILE A 380 9.31 7.99 25.14
C ILE A 380 10.45 7.04 24.77
N MET A 381 11.63 7.57 24.45
CA MET A 381 12.80 6.76 24.09
C MET A 381 13.26 5.84 25.21
N LYS A 382 13.20 6.29 26.46
CA LYS A 382 13.54 5.45 27.62
C LYS A 382 12.50 4.35 27.86
N GLU A 383 11.21 4.64 27.69
CA GLU A 383 10.12 3.72 28.01
C GLU A 383 9.79 2.77 26.85
N GLU A 384 9.80 3.24 25.62
CA GLU A 384 9.29 2.52 24.44
C GLU A 384 10.33 2.34 23.32
N GLY A 385 11.51 2.99 23.40
CA GLY A 385 12.52 2.97 22.34
C GLY A 385 13.05 1.57 21.98
N HIS A 386 12.95 0.59 22.89
CA HIS A 386 13.31 -0.80 22.63
C HIS A 386 12.40 -1.44 21.56
N LEU A 387 11.19 -0.91 21.33
CA LEU A 387 10.27 -1.39 20.29
C LEU A 387 10.78 -1.17 18.87
N ALA A 388 11.74 -0.24 18.67
CA ALA A 388 12.36 -0.04 17.37
C ALA A 388 13.44 -1.09 17.03
N ILE A 389 13.94 -1.85 18.01
CA ILE A 389 15.03 -2.82 17.83
C ILE A 389 14.71 -3.86 16.73
N PRO A 390 13.53 -4.49 16.66
CA PRO A 390 13.21 -5.46 15.63
C PRO A 390 13.30 -4.89 14.22
N LEU A 391 12.85 -3.65 14.03
CA LEU A 391 12.90 -2.97 12.73
C LEU A 391 14.35 -2.67 12.33
N ILE A 392 15.16 -2.16 13.25
CA ILE A 392 16.59 -1.91 13.02
C ILE A 392 17.33 -3.22 12.72
N ALA A 393 16.99 -4.30 13.43
CA ALA A 393 17.59 -5.61 13.23
C ALA A 393 17.30 -6.17 11.83
N ILE A 394 16.04 -6.05 11.33
CA ILE A 394 15.71 -6.47 9.97
C ILE A 394 16.51 -5.69 8.93
N ILE A 395 16.60 -4.36 9.07
CA ILE A 395 17.39 -3.52 8.16
C ILE A 395 18.86 -3.98 8.18
N GLY A 396 19.42 -4.21 9.37
CA GLY A 396 20.80 -4.67 9.52
C GLY A 396 21.03 -6.05 8.88
N LEU A 397 20.10 -7.00 9.06
CA LEU A 397 20.20 -8.33 8.46
C LEU A 397 20.11 -8.27 6.93
N LEU A 398 19.16 -7.52 6.39
CA LEU A 398 19.02 -7.34 4.95
C LEU A 398 20.26 -6.65 4.35
N ALA A 399 20.79 -5.62 5.02
CA ALA A 399 22.01 -4.93 4.60
C ALA A 399 23.27 -5.83 4.67
N SER A 400 23.28 -6.81 5.59
CA SER A 400 24.32 -7.82 5.71
C SER A 400 24.21 -8.96 4.70
N GLY A 401 23.21 -8.91 3.77
CA GLY A 401 23.04 -9.90 2.71
C GLY A 401 22.23 -11.12 3.09
N TYR A 402 21.57 -11.14 4.25
CA TYR A 402 20.64 -12.23 4.59
C TYR A 402 19.39 -12.17 3.70
N THR A 403 18.82 -13.34 3.42
CA THR A 403 17.58 -13.44 2.64
C THR A 403 16.41 -12.80 3.38
N PRO A 404 15.42 -12.23 2.67
CA PRO A 404 14.21 -11.66 3.29
C PRO A 404 13.52 -12.64 4.25
N MET A 405 13.47 -13.93 3.91
CA MET A 405 12.89 -14.99 4.74
C MET A 405 13.58 -15.09 6.10
N LYS A 406 14.92 -15.17 6.11
CA LYS A 406 15.72 -15.23 7.36
C LYS A 406 15.60 -13.95 8.17
N ALA A 407 15.59 -12.78 7.50
CA ALA A 407 15.42 -11.49 8.16
C ALA A 407 14.04 -11.38 8.84
N ALA A 408 12.97 -11.83 8.18
CA ALA A 408 11.62 -11.81 8.75
C ALA A 408 11.50 -12.75 9.96
N LEU A 409 12.04 -13.97 9.88
CA LEU A 409 12.06 -14.92 11.01
C LEU A 409 12.82 -14.37 12.22
N ALA A 410 14.02 -13.83 11.99
CA ALA A 410 14.78 -13.17 13.05
C ALA A 410 14.00 -11.99 13.63
N GLY A 411 13.35 -11.20 12.77
CA GLY A 411 12.48 -10.10 13.17
C GLY A 411 11.36 -10.53 14.11
N ILE A 412 10.67 -11.64 13.81
CA ILE A 412 9.62 -12.20 14.67
C ILE A 412 10.18 -12.57 16.05
N ILE A 413 11.29 -13.29 16.09
CA ILE A 413 11.94 -13.71 17.34
C ILE A 413 12.37 -12.49 18.15
N ILE A 414 13.03 -11.52 17.50
CA ILE A 414 13.50 -10.29 18.14
C ILE A 414 12.32 -9.45 18.65
N SER A 415 11.18 -9.41 17.91
CA SER A 415 9.97 -8.70 18.36
C SER A 415 9.42 -9.26 19.66
N ILE A 416 9.31 -10.57 19.76
CA ILE A 416 8.85 -11.25 20.98
C ILE A 416 9.88 -11.03 22.11
N ALA A 417 11.17 -11.21 21.83
CA ALA A 417 12.22 -11.05 22.83
C ALA A 417 12.29 -9.60 23.37
N THR A 418 12.20 -8.59 22.50
CA THR A 418 12.23 -7.19 22.90
C THR A 418 10.97 -6.79 23.66
N ALA A 419 9.80 -7.30 23.29
CA ALA A 419 8.56 -7.07 24.04
C ALA A 419 8.65 -7.60 25.49
N MET A 420 9.37 -8.72 25.70
CA MET A 420 9.58 -9.28 27.04
C MET A 420 10.49 -8.46 27.95
N LEU A 421 11.26 -7.50 27.41
CA LEU A 421 12.20 -6.70 28.20
C LEU A 421 11.51 -5.76 29.21
N ARG A 422 10.24 -5.42 29.00
CA ARG A 422 9.52 -4.46 29.85
C ARG A 422 8.11 -4.93 30.19
N ALA A 423 7.68 -4.64 31.40
CA ALA A 423 6.36 -5.03 31.90
C ALA A 423 5.20 -4.46 31.06
N ASN A 424 5.35 -3.22 30.53
CA ASN A 424 4.31 -2.52 29.77
C ASN A 424 4.08 -3.11 28.36
N THR A 425 5.07 -3.81 27.83
CA THR A 425 5.04 -4.35 26.45
C THR A 425 5.10 -5.88 26.44
N ARG A 426 5.14 -6.49 27.64
CA ARG A 426 5.30 -7.93 27.80
C ARG A 426 4.13 -8.69 27.19
N MET A 427 4.42 -9.59 26.27
CA MET A 427 3.46 -10.50 25.67
C MET A 427 3.27 -11.73 26.59
N ASP A 428 2.03 -12.11 26.82
CA ASP A 428 1.72 -13.42 27.41
C ASP A 428 1.63 -14.51 26.32
N PHE A 429 1.40 -15.75 26.75
CA PHE A 429 1.32 -16.87 25.82
C PHE A 429 0.13 -16.72 24.85
N ASN A 430 -0.97 -16.12 25.30
CA ASN A 430 -2.15 -15.88 24.47
C ASN A 430 -1.84 -14.82 23.40
N ASP A 431 -1.07 -13.79 23.73
CA ASP A 431 -0.63 -12.78 22.76
C ASP A 431 0.23 -13.37 21.65
N ILE A 432 1.11 -14.33 21.99
CA ILE A 432 1.93 -15.03 20.99
C ILE A 432 1.03 -15.88 20.07
N ILE A 433 0.07 -16.60 20.61
CA ILE A 433 -0.90 -17.38 19.84
C ILE A 433 -1.76 -16.46 18.95
N ASP A 434 -2.25 -15.38 19.50
CA ASP A 434 -3.02 -14.38 18.75
C ASP A 434 -2.21 -13.74 17.61
N GLY A 435 -0.89 -13.54 17.80
CA GLY A 435 0.02 -13.08 16.76
C GLY A 435 0.06 -14.05 15.56
N LEU A 436 0.14 -15.38 15.81
CA LEU A 436 0.06 -16.40 14.77
C LEU A 436 -1.28 -16.35 14.02
N VAL A 437 -2.38 -16.22 14.75
CA VAL A 437 -3.73 -16.16 14.16
C VAL A 437 -3.92 -14.88 13.33
N LYS A 438 -3.51 -13.71 13.86
CA LYS A 438 -3.59 -12.44 13.14
C LYS A 438 -2.72 -12.41 11.89
N GLY A 439 -1.49 -12.93 11.97
CA GLY A 439 -0.60 -13.02 10.83
C GLY A 439 -1.17 -13.89 9.70
N ALA A 440 -1.69 -15.08 10.04
CA ALA A 440 -2.36 -15.94 9.06
C ALA A 440 -3.56 -15.26 8.39
N ARG A 441 -4.42 -14.59 9.17
CA ARG A 441 -5.56 -13.85 8.63
C ARG A 441 -5.13 -12.68 7.74
N GLY A 442 -4.12 -11.92 8.16
CA GLY A 442 -3.60 -10.79 7.38
C GLY A 442 -3.00 -11.19 6.03
N ALA A 443 -2.52 -12.43 5.90
CA ALA A 443 -1.94 -12.93 4.67
C ALA A 443 -2.98 -13.38 3.61
N LEU A 444 -4.25 -13.60 3.99
CA LEU A 444 -5.25 -14.20 3.10
C LEU A 444 -5.56 -13.35 1.86
N GLY A 445 -5.69 -12.03 2.03
CA GLY A 445 -5.96 -11.11 0.92
C GLY A 445 -4.82 -11.14 -0.11
N VAL A 446 -3.59 -11.04 0.35
CA VAL A 446 -2.39 -11.07 -0.50
C VAL A 446 -2.23 -12.44 -1.19
N LEU A 447 -2.47 -13.53 -0.48
CA LEU A 447 -2.41 -14.89 -1.02
C LEU A 447 -3.37 -15.06 -2.22
N ILE A 448 -4.63 -14.70 -2.05
CA ILE A 448 -5.64 -14.83 -3.11
C ILE A 448 -5.39 -13.83 -4.24
N ALA A 449 -4.92 -12.64 -3.93
CA ALA A 449 -4.49 -11.66 -4.92
C ALA A 449 -3.34 -12.21 -5.79
N CYS A 450 -2.34 -12.87 -5.18
CA CYS A 450 -1.24 -13.53 -5.87
C CYS A 450 -1.70 -14.70 -6.75
N ALA A 451 -2.64 -15.53 -6.28
CA ALA A 451 -3.22 -16.62 -7.06
C ALA A 451 -3.96 -16.09 -8.30
N SER A 452 -4.77 -15.05 -8.12
CA SER A 452 -5.54 -14.40 -9.19
C SER A 452 -4.62 -13.72 -10.20
N ALA A 453 -3.63 -12.99 -9.72
CA ALA A 453 -2.62 -12.33 -10.56
C ALA A 453 -1.79 -13.36 -11.35
N GLY A 454 -1.49 -14.51 -10.76
CA GLY A 454 -0.85 -15.62 -11.44
C GLY A 454 -1.63 -16.12 -12.67
N MET A 455 -2.97 -16.17 -12.59
CA MET A 455 -3.79 -16.50 -13.75
C MET A 455 -3.66 -15.46 -14.87
N ILE A 456 -3.61 -14.18 -14.52
CA ILE A 456 -3.42 -13.10 -15.51
C ILE A 456 -2.05 -13.25 -16.18
N ILE A 457 -0.98 -13.38 -15.39
CA ILE A 457 0.38 -13.59 -15.92
C ILE A 457 0.43 -14.80 -16.84
N GLY A 458 -0.16 -15.93 -16.42
CA GLY A 458 -0.16 -17.14 -17.23
C GLY A 458 -0.83 -16.96 -18.59
N ILE A 459 -1.93 -16.19 -18.67
CA ILE A 459 -2.52 -15.84 -19.97
C ILE A 459 -1.62 -14.89 -20.75
N VAL A 460 -1.06 -13.88 -20.11
CA VAL A 460 -0.17 -12.89 -20.74
C VAL A 460 1.05 -13.57 -21.35
N THR A 461 1.70 -14.46 -20.61
CA THR A 461 2.88 -15.21 -21.08
C THR A 461 2.52 -16.17 -22.20
N LYS A 462 1.42 -16.92 -22.06
CA LYS A 462 0.99 -17.92 -23.06
C LYS A 462 0.56 -17.31 -24.39
N THR A 463 -0.05 -16.12 -24.37
CA THR A 463 -0.58 -15.46 -25.57
C THR A 463 0.37 -14.39 -26.12
N GLY A 464 1.36 -13.96 -25.35
CA GLY A 464 2.26 -12.87 -25.70
C GLY A 464 1.58 -11.49 -25.70
N VAL A 465 0.38 -11.36 -25.11
CA VAL A 465 -0.40 -10.12 -25.15
C VAL A 465 0.31 -8.95 -24.46
N GLY A 466 1.14 -9.21 -23.46
CA GLY A 466 1.91 -8.16 -22.79
C GLY A 466 2.82 -7.40 -23.76
N LEU A 467 3.57 -8.11 -24.59
CA LEU A 467 4.42 -7.50 -25.63
C LEU A 467 3.60 -6.79 -26.69
N LYS A 468 2.46 -7.36 -27.09
CA LYS A 468 1.56 -6.74 -28.08
C LYS A 468 0.96 -5.42 -27.57
N LEU A 469 0.53 -5.39 -26.30
CA LEU A 469 0.02 -4.16 -25.68
C LEU A 469 1.14 -3.13 -25.50
N ALA A 470 2.34 -3.57 -25.12
CA ALA A 470 3.51 -2.71 -25.04
C ALA A 470 3.82 -2.06 -26.40
N SER A 471 3.87 -2.85 -27.49
CA SER A 471 4.09 -2.32 -28.83
C SER A 471 2.97 -1.36 -29.27
N ALA A 472 1.71 -1.69 -28.97
CA ALA A 472 0.59 -0.80 -29.25
C ALA A 472 0.68 0.54 -28.50
N LEU A 473 1.15 0.54 -27.25
CA LEU A 473 1.40 1.78 -26.50
C LEU A 473 2.53 2.61 -27.14
N VAL A 474 3.59 1.95 -27.61
CA VAL A 474 4.70 2.61 -28.33
C VAL A 474 4.22 3.20 -29.64
N ASP A 475 3.38 2.48 -30.40
CA ASP A 475 2.80 2.94 -31.65
C ASP A 475 1.88 4.17 -31.43
N VAL A 476 1.01 4.12 -30.42
CA VAL A 476 0.16 5.27 -30.04
C VAL A 476 1.01 6.48 -29.63
N ALA A 477 2.14 6.24 -28.97
CA ALA A 477 3.07 7.31 -28.62
C ALA A 477 3.84 7.88 -29.83
N ALA A 478 3.77 7.23 -31.01
CA ALA A 478 4.43 7.67 -32.24
C ALA A 478 5.94 8.01 -32.06
N GLY A 479 6.63 7.28 -31.21
CA GLY A 479 8.03 7.52 -30.85
C GLY A 479 8.28 8.69 -29.89
N ASN A 480 7.25 9.38 -29.42
CA ASN A 480 7.38 10.43 -28.43
C ASN A 480 7.47 9.81 -27.01
N PHE A 481 8.66 9.91 -26.41
CA PHE A 481 8.93 9.32 -25.11
C PHE A 481 8.02 9.87 -23.99
N MET A 482 7.78 11.20 -23.98
CA MET A 482 6.90 11.81 -22.96
C MET A 482 5.45 11.36 -23.09
N LEU A 483 4.97 11.19 -24.33
CA LEU A 483 3.63 10.69 -24.59
C LEU A 483 3.51 9.23 -24.13
N LEU A 484 4.54 8.41 -24.35
CA LEU A 484 4.56 7.04 -23.84
C LEU A 484 4.47 6.99 -22.32
N LEU A 485 5.29 7.80 -21.61
CA LEU A 485 5.23 7.89 -20.16
C LEU A 485 3.83 8.29 -19.69
N PHE A 486 3.21 9.26 -20.36
CA PHE A 486 1.84 9.69 -20.04
C PHE A 486 0.81 8.58 -20.29
N CYS A 487 0.87 7.89 -21.41
CA CYS A 487 -0.02 6.75 -21.71
C CYS A 487 0.17 5.60 -20.70
N THR A 488 1.43 5.29 -20.34
CA THR A 488 1.75 4.27 -19.34
C THR A 488 1.24 4.66 -17.95
N MET A 489 1.35 5.94 -17.58
CA MET A 489 0.76 6.48 -16.34
C MET A 489 -0.74 6.25 -16.30
N ILE A 490 -1.46 6.67 -17.33
CA ILE A 490 -2.93 6.53 -17.40
C ILE A 490 -3.32 5.04 -17.36
N THR A 491 -2.62 4.20 -18.10
CA THR A 491 -2.85 2.74 -18.08
C THR A 491 -2.67 2.17 -16.68
N SER A 492 -1.58 2.53 -15.99
CA SER A 492 -1.29 2.07 -14.63
C SER A 492 -2.32 2.58 -13.62
N LEU A 493 -2.76 3.83 -13.72
CA LEU A 493 -3.83 4.39 -12.89
C LEU A 493 -5.15 3.63 -13.08
N ILE A 494 -5.56 3.38 -14.32
CA ILE A 494 -6.82 2.67 -14.64
C ILE A 494 -6.76 1.24 -14.11
N LEU A 495 -5.68 0.52 -14.37
CA LEU A 495 -5.49 -0.87 -13.92
C LEU A 495 -5.37 -0.98 -12.39
N GLY A 496 -4.90 0.09 -11.74
CA GLY A 496 -4.77 0.18 -10.27
C GLY A 496 -6.07 0.46 -9.52
N MET A 497 -7.11 0.93 -10.21
CA MET A 497 -8.36 1.35 -9.55
C MET A 497 -9.08 0.21 -8.85
N GLY A 498 -9.17 0.31 -7.51
CA GLY A 498 -9.95 -0.62 -6.68
C GLY A 498 -9.35 -2.02 -6.56
N VAL A 499 -8.07 -2.16 -6.86
CA VAL A 499 -7.32 -3.42 -6.74
C VAL A 499 -6.28 -3.27 -5.62
N PRO A 500 -6.10 -4.26 -4.73
CA PRO A 500 -5.07 -4.22 -3.70
C PRO A 500 -3.67 -4.06 -4.30
N THR A 501 -2.78 -3.40 -3.56
CA THR A 501 -1.43 -3.01 -4.00
C THR A 501 -0.64 -4.14 -4.66
N THR A 502 -0.69 -5.34 -4.09
CA THR A 502 0.03 -6.51 -4.60
C THR A 502 -0.46 -6.93 -5.98
N ALA A 503 -1.77 -7.10 -6.14
CA ALA A 503 -2.38 -7.49 -7.41
C ALA A 503 -2.24 -6.37 -8.44
N ASN A 504 -2.42 -5.13 -8.02
CA ASN A 504 -2.22 -3.94 -8.85
C ASN A 504 -0.82 -3.91 -9.45
N TYR A 505 0.22 -4.06 -8.62
CA TYR A 505 1.59 -4.09 -9.12
C TYR A 505 1.83 -5.24 -10.12
N VAL A 506 1.33 -6.43 -9.83
CA VAL A 506 1.48 -7.59 -10.74
C VAL A 506 0.84 -7.29 -12.11
N ILE A 507 -0.37 -6.75 -12.12
CA ILE A 507 -1.09 -6.43 -13.37
C ILE A 507 -0.36 -5.33 -14.14
N THR A 508 -0.01 -4.24 -13.47
CA THR A 508 0.62 -3.08 -14.12
C THR A 508 2.04 -3.37 -14.60
N SER A 509 2.82 -4.13 -13.84
CA SER A 509 4.17 -4.54 -14.23
C SER A 509 4.18 -5.48 -15.43
N THR A 510 3.17 -6.35 -15.53
CA THR A 510 3.08 -7.32 -16.64
C THR A 510 2.58 -6.68 -17.93
N ILE A 511 1.72 -5.66 -17.85
CA ILE A 511 1.07 -5.04 -19.00
C ILE A 511 1.78 -3.76 -19.43
N ALA A 512 2.11 -2.87 -18.49
CA ALA A 512 2.55 -1.52 -18.79
C ALA A 512 4.08 -1.33 -18.73
N ALA A 513 4.78 -2.00 -17.81
CA ALA A 513 6.23 -1.87 -17.70
C ALA A 513 7.00 -2.30 -18.98
N PRO A 514 6.60 -3.35 -19.73
CA PRO A 514 7.30 -3.74 -20.95
C PRO A 514 7.37 -2.64 -22.01
N ALA A 515 6.38 -1.74 -22.07
CA ALA A 515 6.39 -0.63 -23.03
C ALA A 515 7.53 0.37 -22.75
N LEU A 516 7.82 0.64 -21.47
CA LEU A 516 8.93 1.50 -21.07
C LEU A 516 10.28 0.82 -21.31
N ILE A 517 10.37 -0.48 -21.02
CA ILE A 517 11.59 -1.27 -21.21
C ILE A 517 11.96 -1.34 -22.70
N GLN A 518 10.98 -1.48 -23.61
CA GLN A 518 11.20 -1.48 -25.05
C GLN A 518 11.85 -0.19 -25.56
N LEU A 519 11.61 0.95 -24.93
CA LEU A 519 12.23 2.24 -25.25
C LEU A 519 13.52 2.52 -24.44
N GLY A 520 14.09 1.51 -23.82
CA GLY A 520 15.40 1.60 -23.14
C GLY A 520 15.37 2.13 -21.71
N VAL A 521 14.17 2.22 -21.07
CA VAL A 521 14.08 2.55 -19.65
C VAL A 521 14.67 1.39 -18.83
N PRO A 522 15.55 1.63 -17.86
CA PRO A 522 16.06 0.58 -16.97
C PRO A 522 14.92 -0.21 -16.32
N ILE A 523 15.05 -1.53 -16.25
CA ILE A 523 13.98 -2.43 -15.80
C ILE A 523 13.43 -1.99 -14.42
N LEU A 524 14.32 -1.72 -13.47
CA LEU A 524 13.90 -1.26 -12.13
C LEU A 524 13.13 0.05 -12.18
N ALA A 525 13.56 1.01 -12.99
CA ALA A 525 12.88 2.31 -13.15
C ALA A 525 11.48 2.14 -13.78
N ALA A 526 11.35 1.26 -14.79
CA ALA A 526 10.07 0.94 -15.41
C ALA A 526 9.09 0.29 -14.41
N HIS A 527 9.58 -0.68 -13.62
CA HIS A 527 8.80 -1.33 -12.57
C HIS A 527 8.40 -0.37 -11.44
N MET A 528 9.32 0.50 -11.00
CA MET A 528 9.01 1.55 -10.02
C MET A 528 7.98 2.54 -10.57
N PHE A 529 8.06 2.90 -11.84
CA PHE A 529 7.12 3.81 -12.49
C PHE A 529 5.68 3.29 -12.43
N VAL A 530 5.45 2.07 -12.87
CA VAL A 530 4.11 1.47 -12.86
C VAL A 530 3.61 1.20 -11.43
N PHE A 531 4.51 0.89 -10.51
CA PHE A 531 4.21 0.71 -9.08
C PHE A 531 3.70 2.00 -8.46
N TYR A 532 4.39 3.13 -8.68
CA TYR A 532 3.97 4.43 -8.16
C TYR A 532 2.58 4.80 -8.65
N PHE A 533 2.31 4.72 -9.95
CA PHE A 533 1.00 5.07 -10.50
C PHE A 533 -0.09 4.08 -10.09
N GLY A 534 0.26 2.83 -9.88
CA GLY A 534 -0.65 1.87 -9.28
C GLY A 534 -1.09 2.27 -7.86
N ILE A 535 -0.15 2.66 -7.00
CA ILE A 535 -0.43 3.07 -5.62
C ILE A 535 -1.21 4.39 -5.56
N ILE A 536 -0.88 5.36 -6.43
CA ILE A 536 -1.54 6.67 -6.44
C ILE A 536 -3.03 6.55 -6.77
N ALA A 537 -3.46 5.49 -7.45
CA ALA A 537 -4.87 5.20 -7.67
C ALA A 537 -5.69 5.18 -6.36
N ASP A 538 -5.07 4.84 -5.22
CA ASP A 538 -5.70 4.85 -3.88
C ASP A 538 -6.08 6.24 -3.35
N ILE A 539 -5.50 7.30 -3.90
CA ILE A 539 -5.84 8.70 -3.56
C ILE A 539 -6.46 9.45 -4.72
N THR A 540 -6.53 8.84 -5.91
CA THR A 540 -7.00 9.51 -7.11
C THR A 540 -8.47 9.21 -7.39
N PRO A 541 -9.37 10.20 -7.47
CA PRO A 541 -10.74 9.97 -7.91
C PRO A 541 -10.79 9.33 -9.31
N PRO A 542 -11.79 8.48 -9.62
CA PRO A 542 -13.04 8.28 -8.88
C PRO A 542 -12.99 7.20 -7.79
N VAL A 543 -11.97 6.35 -7.71
CA VAL A 543 -11.96 5.20 -6.79
C VAL A 543 -11.37 5.54 -5.42
N ALA A 544 -10.18 6.12 -5.35
CA ALA A 544 -9.55 6.76 -4.18
C ALA A 544 -9.80 6.07 -2.81
N LEU A 545 -9.55 4.76 -2.68
CA LEU A 545 -9.94 3.96 -1.51
C LEU A 545 -9.40 4.51 -0.18
N ALA A 546 -8.12 4.91 -0.14
CA ALA A 546 -7.52 5.50 1.04
C ALA A 546 -8.17 6.85 1.42
N ALA A 547 -8.51 7.68 0.41
CA ALA A 547 -9.19 8.94 0.65
C ALA A 547 -10.65 8.73 1.14
N TYR A 548 -11.30 7.68 0.68
CA TYR A 548 -12.65 7.32 1.16
C TYR A 548 -12.61 6.83 2.62
N ALA A 549 -11.60 6.05 3.00
CA ALA A 549 -11.38 5.68 4.39
C ALA A 549 -11.12 6.92 5.27
N GLY A 550 -10.25 7.82 4.84
CA GLY A 550 -9.99 9.10 5.51
C GLY A 550 -11.24 9.99 5.61
N SER A 551 -12.08 10.01 4.57
CA SER A 551 -13.35 10.76 4.58
C SER A 551 -14.37 10.17 5.55
N ALA A 552 -14.42 8.85 5.68
CA ALA A 552 -15.30 8.17 6.62
C ALA A 552 -14.96 8.52 8.07
N ILE A 553 -13.66 8.54 8.44
CA ILE A 553 -13.21 8.93 9.78
C ILE A 553 -13.40 10.44 10.02
N SER A 554 -13.10 11.26 9.02
CA SER A 554 -13.18 12.73 9.18
C SER A 554 -14.62 13.26 9.15
N GLY A 555 -15.58 12.49 8.63
CA GLY A 555 -16.92 12.93 8.30
C GLY A 555 -16.95 13.90 7.10
N GLY A 556 -15.95 13.82 6.24
CA GLY A 556 -15.79 14.64 5.04
C GLY A 556 -16.52 14.08 3.82
N ASP A 557 -16.53 14.88 2.74
CA ASP A 557 -17.00 14.44 1.43
C ASP A 557 -15.92 13.58 0.75
N PRO A 558 -16.24 12.35 0.30
CA PRO A 558 -15.25 11.43 -0.27
C PRO A 558 -14.52 12.00 -1.50
N LEU A 559 -15.24 12.58 -2.46
CA LEU A 559 -14.63 13.13 -3.68
C LEU A 559 -13.76 14.35 -3.38
N LYS A 560 -14.21 15.26 -2.51
CA LYS A 560 -13.42 16.42 -2.10
C LYS A 560 -12.19 16.01 -1.31
N THR A 561 -12.30 14.95 -0.49
CA THR A 561 -11.16 14.36 0.22
C THR A 561 -10.17 13.75 -0.77
N GLY A 562 -10.63 13.00 -1.78
CA GLY A 562 -9.79 12.46 -2.84
C GLY A 562 -9.05 13.53 -3.65
N VAL A 563 -9.76 14.59 -4.07
CA VAL A 563 -9.13 15.72 -4.78
C VAL A 563 -8.07 16.41 -3.93
N ASN A 564 -8.32 16.62 -2.63
CA ASN A 564 -7.32 17.18 -1.73
C ASN A 564 -6.15 16.23 -1.49
N ALA A 565 -6.40 14.91 -1.38
CA ALA A 565 -5.35 13.90 -1.25
C ALA A 565 -4.45 13.85 -2.49
N SER A 566 -5.02 13.90 -3.70
CA SER A 566 -4.26 13.97 -4.95
C SER A 566 -3.42 15.26 -5.04
N LYS A 567 -3.93 16.40 -4.55
CA LYS A 567 -3.17 17.65 -4.49
C LYS A 567 -1.99 17.57 -3.53
N LEU A 568 -2.19 16.97 -2.35
CA LEU A 568 -1.11 16.75 -1.37
C LEU A 568 -0.10 15.73 -1.88
N GLY A 569 -0.59 14.66 -2.52
CA GLY A 569 0.22 13.60 -3.11
C GLY A 569 0.79 13.92 -4.49
N ILE A 570 0.80 15.19 -4.93
CA ILE A 570 1.28 15.58 -6.27
C ILE A 570 2.72 15.13 -6.54
N ALA A 571 3.53 15.04 -5.50
CA ALA A 571 4.88 14.51 -5.56
C ALA A 571 4.92 13.13 -6.22
N ALA A 572 3.98 12.26 -5.89
CA ALA A 572 3.94 10.91 -6.44
C ALA A 572 3.58 10.86 -7.94
N PHE A 573 2.94 11.90 -8.48
CA PHE A 573 2.72 12.00 -9.93
C PHE A 573 3.96 12.48 -10.68
N ILE A 574 4.86 13.20 -10.02
CA ILE A 574 6.05 13.81 -10.63
C ILE A 574 7.27 12.91 -10.49
N ILE A 575 7.52 12.35 -9.30
CA ILE A 575 8.69 11.54 -8.97
C ILE A 575 8.94 10.40 -9.97
N PRO A 576 7.92 9.66 -10.48
CA PRO A 576 8.13 8.61 -11.47
C PRO A 576 8.74 9.13 -12.79
N TYR A 577 8.31 10.28 -13.25
CA TYR A 577 8.92 10.89 -14.44
C TYR A 577 10.39 11.24 -14.20
N VAL A 578 10.69 11.73 -12.99
CA VAL A 578 12.04 12.11 -12.61
C VAL A 578 12.99 10.93 -12.66
N PHE A 579 12.67 9.83 -11.99
CA PHE A 579 13.59 8.70 -11.94
C PHE A 579 13.64 7.89 -13.25
N VAL A 580 12.67 8.03 -14.14
CA VAL A 580 12.77 7.50 -15.50
C VAL A 580 13.67 8.37 -16.38
N LEU A 581 13.57 9.70 -16.24
CA LEU A 581 14.44 10.66 -16.97
C LEU A 581 15.86 10.68 -16.39
N SER A 582 15.98 10.40 -15.10
CA SER A 582 17.24 10.44 -14.34
C SER A 582 17.35 9.26 -13.39
N PRO A 583 17.71 8.08 -13.89
CA PRO A 583 17.79 6.84 -13.09
C PRO A 583 18.79 6.92 -11.93
N GLN A 584 19.64 7.92 -11.92
CA GLN A 584 20.59 8.21 -10.83
C GLN A 584 19.90 8.40 -9.46
N ILE A 585 18.65 8.89 -9.42
CA ILE A 585 17.86 9.01 -8.19
C ILE A 585 17.56 7.64 -7.56
N LEU A 586 17.47 6.60 -8.39
CA LEU A 586 17.34 5.21 -7.93
C LEU A 586 18.70 4.56 -7.59
N GLY A 587 19.80 5.31 -7.69
CA GLY A 587 21.16 4.77 -7.50
C GLY A 587 21.68 3.95 -8.68
N ILE A 588 21.02 3.99 -9.84
CA ILE A 588 21.42 3.27 -11.04
C ILE A 588 22.56 4.06 -11.69
N ASP A 589 23.73 3.43 -11.85
CA ASP A 589 24.94 4.01 -12.46
C ASP A 589 25.34 5.39 -11.90
N ALA A 590 25.15 5.60 -10.59
CA ALA A 590 25.30 6.90 -9.95
C ALA A 590 26.40 6.93 -8.89
N SER A 591 27.15 8.02 -8.85
CA SER A 591 28.05 8.32 -7.73
C SER A 591 27.27 8.86 -6.53
N ALA A 592 27.78 8.67 -5.31
CA ALA A 592 27.15 9.23 -4.10
C ALA A 592 26.99 10.77 -4.18
N GLY A 593 27.95 11.47 -4.79
CA GLY A 593 27.87 12.92 -4.99
C GLY A 593 26.74 13.34 -5.92
N SER A 594 26.54 12.60 -7.01
CA SER A 594 25.44 12.87 -7.96
C SER A 594 24.07 12.61 -7.32
N ILE A 595 23.92 11.53 -6.53
CA ILE A 595 22.68 11.23 -5.80
C ILE A 595 22.35 12.37 -4.82
N ILE A 596 23.33 12.81 -4.03
CA ILE A 596 23.12 13.89 -3.04
C ILE A 596 22.73 15.19 -3.75
N LEU A 597 23.44 15.59 -4.80
CA LEU A 597 23.14 16.81 -5.54
C LEU A 597 21.72 16.78 -6.12
N THR A 598 21.40 15.72 -6.86
CA THR A 598 20.08 15.55 -7.48
C THR A 598 18.96 15.47 -6.42
N THR A 599 19.23 14.84 -5.28
CA THR A 599 18.28 14.80 -4.17
C THR A 599 18.03 16.20 -3.60
N CYS A 600 19.07 16.99 -3.38
CA CYS A 600 18.94 18.35 -2.84
C CYS A 600 18.18 19.27 -3.81
N THR A 601 18.47 19.25 -5.11
CA THR A 601 17.75 20.05 -6.10
C THR A 601 16.29 19.62 -6.21
N ALA A 602 16.02 18.31 -6.21
CA ALA A 602 14.65 17.77 -6.20
C ALA A 602 13.86 18.13 -4.93
N LEU A 603 14.50 18.17 -3.76
CA LEU A 603 13.87 18.62 -2.50
C LEU A 603 13.44 20.09 -2.59
N ILE A 604 14.27 20.96 -3.13
CA ILE A 604 13.94 22.38 -3.34
C ILE A 604 12.82 22.49 -4.39
N GLY A 605 12.90 21.73 -5.47
CA GLY A 605 11.89 21.68 -6.52
C GLY A 605 10.52 21.24 -5.96
N MET A 606 10.51 20.20 -5.11
CA MET A 606 9.29 19.75 -4.43
C MET A 606 8.67 20.82 -3.54
N ALA A 607 9.48 21.67 -2.89
CA ALA A 607 8.95 22.81 -2.12
C ALA A 607 8.22 23.81 -3.03
N GLY A 608 8.76 24.11 -4.21
CA GLY A 608 8.11 24.94 -5.22
C GLY A 608 6.78 24.36 -5.70
N VAL A 609 6.77 23.07 -6.07
CA VAL A 609 5.58 22.36 -6.52
C VAL A 609 4.49 22.34 -5.43
N SER A 610 4.85 21.98 -4.19
CA SER A 610 3.92 21.93 -3.07
C SER A 610 3.33 23.32 -2.77
N ALA A 611 4.15 24.38 -2.81
CA ALA A 611 3.70 25.75 -2.65
C ALA A 611 2.72 26.20 -3.76
N ALA A 612 2.98 25.81 -5.01
CA ALA A 612 2.11 26.08 -6.15
C ALA A 612 0.75 25.40 -5.97
N MET A 613 0.73 24.12 -5.56
CA MET A 613 -0.51 23.35 -5.37
C MET A 613 -1.37 23.90 -4.25
N ILE A 614 -0.78 24.26 -3.11
CA ILE A 614 -1.48 24.80 -1.94
C ILE A 614 -1.87 26.27 -2.13
N GLY A 615 -1.12 27.00 -2.95
CA GLY A 615 -1.35 28.42 -3.18
C GLY A 615 -0.79 29.31 -2.06
N TYR A 616 0.32 28.91 -1.45
CA TYR A 616 1.01 29.64 -0.40
C TYR A 616 2.50 29.27 -0.37
N LEU A 617 3.38 30.26 -0.25
CA LEU A 617 4.81 30.04 0.00
C LEU A 617 5.24 30.86 1.24
N ALA A 618 5.64 32.11 1.09
CA ALA A 618 5.82 33.08 2.17
C ALA A 618 4.55 33.94 2.40
N ALA A 619 3.72 34.07 1.36
CA ALA A 619 2.41 34.72 1.36
C ALA A 619 1.45 33.94 0.44
N LYS A 620 0.14 34.34 0.42
CA LYS A 620 -0.81 33.77 -0.54
C LYS A 620 -0.34 34.07 -1.97
N THR A 621 -0.25 33.03 -2.81
CA THR A 621 0.20 33.15 -4.20
C THR A 621 -0.96 33.53 -5.13
N ASN A 622 -0.70 34.36 -6.12
CA ASN A 622 -1.60 34.57 -7.25
C ASN A 622 -1.38 33.49 -8.33
N MET A 623 -2.20 33.48 -9.39
CA MET A 623 -2.13 32.43 -10.43
C MET A 623 -0.80 32.46 -11.18
N PHE A 624 -0.24 33.64 -11.45
CA PHE A 624 1.06 33.79 -12.11
C PHE A 624 2.20 33.25 -11.25
N GLU A 625 2.25 33.59 -9.95
CA GLU A 625 3.22 33.05 -9.01
C GLU A 625 3.12 31.52 -8.89
N ARG A 626 1.90 30.95 -8.93
CA ARG A 626 1.69 29.50 -8.90
C ARG A 626 2.27 28.81 -10.13
N LEU A 627 2.05 29.38 -11.31
CA LEU A 627 2.62 28.85 -12.56
C LEU A 627 4.15 28.92 -12.55
N LEU A 628 4.73 30.04 -12.08
CA LEU A 628 6.18 30.17 -11.92
C LEU A 628 6.75 29.18 -10.91
N LEU A 629 6.11 29.01 -9.75
CA LEU A 629 6.54 28.03 -8.73
C LEU A 629 6.47 26.58 -9.25
N LEU A 630 5.43 26.28 -10.03
CA LEU A 630 5.30 24.95 -10.65
C LEU A 630 6.41 24.74 -11.70
N ALA A 631 6.60 25.71 -12.60
CA ALA A 631 7.63 25.62 -13.64
C ALA A 631 9.04 25.55 -13.02
N GLY A 632 9.38 26.46 -12.11
CA GLY A 632 10.68 26.46 -11.43
C GLY A 632 10.91 25.22 -10.58
N GLY A 633 9.84 24.71 -9.92
CA GLY A 633 9.90 23.46 -9.17
C GLY A 633 10.17 22.25 -10.08
N LEU A 634 9.49 22.14 -11.21
CA LEU A 634 9.70 21.08 -12.20
C LEU A 634 11.10 21.14 -12.84
N MET A 635 11.62 22.35 -13.11
CA MET A 635 12.98 22.53 -13.63
C MET A 635 14.07 22.04 -12.66
N LEU A 636 13.84 22.20 -11.36
CA LEU A 636 14.75 21.71 -10.30
C LEU A 636 14.71 20.20 -10.08
N ILE A 637 13.67 19.57 -10.59
CA ILE A 637 13.48 18.14 -10.49
C ILE A 637 14.17 17.41 -11.67
N ASP A 638 14.39 18.10 -12.81
CA ASP A 638 15.20 17.61 -13.93
C ASP A 638 16.69 17.93 -13.65
N PRO A 639 17.55 16.91 -13.37
CA PRO A 639 18.91 17.14 -12.86
C PRO A 639 19.88 17.57 -13.97
N ARG A 640 19.71 18.76 -14.47
CA ARG A 640 20.63 19.43 -15.40
C ARG A 640 21.04 20.77 -14.81
N LEU A 641 22.32 21.07 -14.86
CA LEU A 641 22.87 22.30 -14.25
C LEU A 641 22.15 23.58 -14.73
N MET A 642 21.73 23.61 -16.00
CA MET A 642 20.98 24.75 -16.56
C MET A 642 19.56 24.86 -16.02
N THR A 643 18.85 23.73 -15.92
CA THR A 643 17.50 23.70 -15.37
C THR A 643 17.50 23.99 -13.86
N ASP A 644 18.52 23.53 -13.14
CA ASP A 644 18.72 23.82 -11.73
C ASP A 644 18.93 25.30 -11.47
N ALA A 645 19.84 25.94 -12.22
CA ALA A 645 20.10 27.39 -12.10
C ALA A 645 18.87 28.24 -12.43
N ALA A 646 18.14 27.89 -13.51
CA ALA A 646 16.91 28.57 -13.91
C ALA A 646 15.79 28.37 -12.87
N GLY A 647 15.63 27.15 -12.38
CA GLY A 647 14.62 26.81 -11.36
C GLY A 647 14.85 27.55 -10.03
N ILE A 648 16.11 27.56 -9.53
CA ILE A 648 16.48 28.36 -8.34
C ILE A 648 16.18 29.85 -8.59
N GLY A 649 16.57 30.38 -9.76
CA GLY A 649 16.31 31.77 -10.12
C GLY A 649 14.82 32.13 -10.07
N ILE A 650 13.96 31.27 -10.60
CA ILE A 650 12.50 31.45 -10.57
C ILE A 650 11.96 31.43 -9.14
N LEU A 651 12.37 30.44 -8.32
CA LEU A 651 11.90 30.35 -6.93
C LEU A 651 12.33 31.57 -6.11
N VAL A 652 13.59 32.01 -6.25
CA VAL A 652 14.11 33.21 -5.59
C VAL A 652 13.37 34.44 -6.06
N PHE A 653 13.10 34.58 -7.36
CA PHE A 653 12.33 35.69 -7.92
C PHE A 653 10.93 35.77 -7.31
N VAL A 654 10.21 34.65 -7.22
CA VAL A 654 8.87 34.63 -6.60
C VAL A 654 8.93 34.98 -5.12
N LEU A 655 9.92 34.45 -4.38
CA LEU A 655 10.14 34.82 -2.98
C LEU A 655 10.39 36.33 -2.82
N PHE A 656 11.24 36.91 -3.68
CA PHE A 656 11.55 38.32 -3.67
C PHE A 656 10.29 39.20 -3.96
N MET A 657 9.49 38.80 -4.96
CA MET A 657 8.21 39.48 -5.24
C MET A 657 7.26 39.45 -4.03
N GLN A 658 7.15 38.30 -3.36
CA GLN A 658 6.30 38.16 -2.19
C GLN A 658 6.81 38.97 -1.00
N PHE A 659 8.13 39.05 -0.83
CA PHE A 659 8.74 39.89 0.21
C PHE A 659 8.46 41.38 -0.02
N LEU A 660 8.61 41.87 -1.24
CA LEU A 660 8.29 43.25 -1.59
C LEU A 660 6.80 43.58 -1.36
N ARG A 661 5.91 42.67 -1.71
CA ARG A 661 4.46 42.82 -1.50
C ARG A 661 4.11 42.86 0.00
N ARG A 662 4.77 42.05 0.82
CA ARG A 662 4.61 42.03 2.27
C ARG A 662 5.04 43.37 2.90
N LYS A 663 6.21 43.88 2.50
CA LYS A 663 6.75 45.16 2.98
C LYS A 663 5.84 46.32 2.63
N LYS A 664 5.14 46.27 1.47
CA LYS A 664 4.14 47.28 1.10
C LYS A 664 2.81 47.16 1.87
N ALA A 665 2.50 46.01 2.44
CA ALA A 665 1.26 45.82 3.22
C ALA A 665 1.46 46.08 4.72
N ASP A 666 2.69 46.04 5.20
CA ASP A 666 3.06 46.31 6.61
C ASP A 666 3.54 47.75 6.84
N GLY A 667 3.79 48.57 5.78
CA GLY A 667 4.07 49.99 5.80
C GLY A 667 2.91 50.81 5.22
#